data_972f0bd917f40f064a7f0745bc6db16a
#
_entry.id   972f0bd917f40f064a7f0745bc6db16a
#
_cell.length_a   1.000
_cell.length_b   1.000
_cell.length_c   1.000
_cell.angle_alpha   90.00
_cell.angle_beta   90.00
_cell.angle_gamma   90.00
#
_symmetry.space_group_name_H-M   'P 1'
#
loop_
_entity.id
_entity.type
_entity.pdbx_description
1 polymer ?
#
loop_
_entity_poly.entity_id
_entity_poly.type
_entity_poly.pdbx_seq_one_letter_code
_entity_poly.pdbx_strand_id
1 'polypeptide(L)'
;MLDRRQSSSRADALATVDGEMHRASTVEGAMSGSARRWAVACALAVGVAVGARAVVVATRRRARVGVDGGAVKTGEGARGDGRGNVKDVDGNGVVVGGGGSSSETRTEGGTRVVVYASLTGTSRRFAAALREKLNATTSETFELLDAKSLDDPERVLASGRDVIAVFVVSTHEGGEAPESGAWLARWAREAAYDERTGWMYLKNVRYAVFGCGNREYGDNFNRAGRELDAQLARMGGERLARRCDGDESGGRMEAQFEEWGEKLVRRLLSSQGRSDKDEDEGSMSILDSKEDSTEVEESYASDLEGEPSVAGSEDDQDMEDIADEHGGEKKEMVTDALRGALTKQGYKILGSHSGVKLCRWTKAMLRGRGGCYKHTFYGIESHRCMETTPSLACANKCTFCWRHHTNPVGKTWRWQMDDPLELVEAAVSEHCKMVKQMKGVPGVLPEKLAEGMNPKHCALSLVGEPIMYPEIGKFVSELHSRKISTFLVTNAQFPEAITNLPPITQLYVSVDAATPETLKAIDRPLFSDYWERFVESLKSLKDKQQRTVYRLTLVSGWNMEEVAAYAKLIDLGKPDFIEIKGVTYCGSSDASTLTMKNVPYHKDVCEFGEAIVNLRRQENGEEEYGLACEHAHSCCILLARTKDYKIDNEWHTWIDYDKFQSLVASGEKFSSLDYIQRTPDWATYGAEEAGFDPEQTRHRKVRNHPGKSETVAQVEV
;
A
#
# COMPACT_ATOMS: atom_id res chain seq x y z
N MET A 1 10.05 -61.04 2.03
CA MET A 1 10.31 -60.38 3.35
C MET A 1 9.83 -58.95 3.37
N LEU A 2 8.69 -58.64 2.76
CA LEU A 2 8.13 -57.27 2.66
C LEU A 2 6.64 -57.22 3.07
N ASP A 3 6.12 -58.28 3.71
CA ASP A 3 4.66 -58.38 4.02
C ASP A 3 4.34 -58.51 5.51
N ARG A 4 5.27 -58.14 6.39
CA ARG A 4 5.04 -58.15 7.86
C ARG A 4 5.13 -56.79 8.57
N ARG A 5 5.23 -55.67 7.82
CA ARG A 5 5.28 -54.31 8.42
C ARG A 5 3.98 -53.46 8.27
N GLN A 6 2.95 -53.98 7.59
CA GLN A 6 1.67 -53.25 7.46
C GLN A 6 0.56 -53.75 8.40
N SER A 7 0.76 -54.83 9.14
CA SER A 7 -0.25 -55.33 10.10
C SER A 7 -0.08 -54.79 11.54
N SER A 8 1.07 -54.19 11.87
CA SER A 8 1.30 -53.64 13.22
C SER A 8 0.75 -52.20 13.41
N SER A 9 0.64 -51.41 12.33
CA SER A 9 0.17 -50.03 12.44
C SER A 9 -1.35 -49.88 12.54
N ARG A 10 -2.13 -50.95 12.23
CA ARG A 10 -3.60 -50.92 12.39
C ARG A 10 -4.07 -51.39 13.77
N ALA A 11 -3.26 -52.17 14.48
CA ALA A 11 -3.58 -52.60 15.85
C ALA A 11 -3.32 -51.49 16.87
N ASP A 12 -2.28 -50.69 16.66
CA ASP A 12 -1.96 -49.58 17.59
C ASP A 12 -2.93 -48.38 17.42
N ALA A 13 -3.54 -48.19 16.26
CA ALA A 13 -4.53 -47.14 16.03
C ALA A 13 -5.90 -47.46 16.64
N LEU A 14 -6.25 -48.76 16.81
CA LEU A 14 -7.50 -49.18 17.46
C LEU A 14 -7.38 -49.19 18.98
N ALA A 15 -6.19 -49.45 19.52
CA ALA A 15 -5.97 -49.40 20.97
C ALA A 15 -5.99 -47.98 21.58
N THR A 16 -5.66 -46.95 20.78
CA THR A 16 -5.74 -45.54 21.19
C THR A 16 -7.17 -45.00 21.23
N VAL A 17 -8.07 -45.48 20.37
CA VAL A 17 -9.46 -45.01 20.35
C VAL A 17 -10.27 -45.61 21.50
N ASP A 18 -10.03 -46.86 21.89
CA ASP A 18 -10.69 -47.47 23.06
C ASP A 18 -10.18 -46.87 24.40
N GLY A 19 -8.95 -46.42 24.48
CA GLY A 19 -8.41 -45.74 25.68
C GLY A 19 -9.00 -44.35 25.92
N GLU A 20 -9.36 -43.61 24.89
CA GLU A 20 -10.02 -42.31 25.00
C GLU A 20 -11.53 -42.40 25.29
N MET A 21 -12.20 -43.43 24.80
CA MET A 21 -13.62 -43.67 25.13
C MET A 21 -13.83 -44.09 26.60
N HIS A 22 -12.89 -44.75 27.23
CA HIS A 22 -12.98 -45.11 28.66
C HIS A 22 -12.63 -43.93 29.60
N ARG A 23 -11.89 -42.92 29.12
CA ARG A 23 -11.67 -41.67 29.89
C ARG A 23 -12.85 -40.69 29.82
N ALA A 24 -13.62 -40.70 28.74
CA ALA A 24 -14.80 -39.86 28.61
C ALA A 24 -15.97 -40.31 29.48
N SER A 25 -16.10 -41.59 29.81
CA SER A 25 -17.18 -42.10 30.67
C SER A 25 -17.01 -41.85 32.17
N THR A 26 -15.81 -41.46 32.62
CA THR A 26 -15.55 -41.17 34.06
C THR A 26 -15.71 -39.69 34.42
N VAL A 27 -15.91 -38.78 33.45
CA VAL A 27 -16.09 -37.33 33.69
C VAL A 27 -17.58 -36.91 33.70
N GLU A 28 -18.50 -37.80 33.33
CA GLU A 28 -19.95 -37.49 33.26
C GLU A 28 -20.66 -37.27 34.61
N GLY A 29 -19.94 -37.43 35.73
CA GLY A 29 -20.52 -37.29 37.08
C GLY A 29 -20.58 -35.87 37.67
N ALA A 30 -19.97 -34.85 37.04
CA ALA A 30 -19.75 -33.57 37.70
C ALA A 30 -20.22 -32.32 36.92
N MET A 31 -21.01 -32.44 35.86
CA MET A 31 -21.49 -31.27 35.10
C MET A 31 -22.92 -30.84 35.46
N SER A 32 -23.12 -29.58 35.78
CA SER A 32 -24.41 -28.97 36.09
C SER A 32 -25.37 -28.96 34.87
N GLY A 33 -26.68 -28.99 35.11
CA GLY A 33 -27.72 -29.13 34.07
C GLY A 33 -27.74 -28.09 32.96
N SER A 34 -27.05 -26.94 33.14
CA SER A 34 -26.91 -25.89 32.12
C SER A 34 -25.86 -26.23 31.08
N ALA A 35 -24.75 -26.88 31.44
CA ALA A 35 -23.69 -27.28 30.53
C ALA A 35 -24.15 -28.41 29.56
N ARG A 36 -25.03 -29.31 30.02
CA ARG A 36 -25.58 -30.35 29.13
C ARG A 36 -26.52 -29.78 28.06
N ARG A 37 -27.27 -28.73 28.34
CA ARG A 37 -28.15 -28.05 27.36
C ARG A 37 -27.31 -27.33 26.28
N TRP A 38 -26.16 -26.80 26.64
CA TRP A 38 -25.25 -26.12 25.72
C TRP A 38 -24.55 -27.09 24.78
N ALA A 39 -24.05 -28.21 25.28
CA ALA A 39 -23.38 -29.21 24.43
C ALA A 39 -24.33 -29.86 23.39
N VAL A 40 -25.61 -30.06 23.75
CA VAL A 40 -26.64 -30.57 22.82
C VAL A 40 -27.03 -29.48 21.80
N ALA A 41 -27.09 -28.21 22.20
CA ALA A 41 -27.35 -27.12 21.25
C ALA A 41 -26.25 -26.91 20.23
N CYS A 42 -24.98 -26.99 20.64
CA CYS A 42 -23.84 -26.93 19.71
C CYS A 42 -23.79 -28.11 18.74
N ALA A 43 -24.08 -29.33 19.19
CA ALA A 43 -24.14 -30.52 18.33
C ALA A 43 -25.27 -30.44 17.28
N LEU A 44 -26.41 -29.87 17.65
CA LEU A 44 -27.54 -29.64 16.74
C LEU A 44 -27.23 -28.53 15.71
N ALA A 45 -26.55 -27.46 16.13
CA ALA A 45 -26.14 -26.36 15.23
C ALA A 45 -25.13 -26.82 14.16
N VAL A 46 -24.17 -27.65 14.53
CA VAL A 46 -23.20 -28.24 13.57
C VAL A 46 -23.90 -29.21 12.61
N GLY A 47 -24.86 -30.01 13.09
CA GLY A 47 -25.62 -30.92 12.23
C GLY A 47 -26.50 -30.19 11.21
N VAL A 48 -27.10 -29.05 11.57
CA VAL A 48 -27.90 -28.22 10.65
C VAL A 48 -27.02 -27.52 9.61
N ALA A 49 -25.82 -27.06 9.98
CA ALA A 49 -24.90 -26.41 9.06
C ALA A 49 -24.34 -27.37 7.99
N VAL A 50 -24.06 -28.64 8.35
CA VAL A 50 -23.63 -29.67 7.42
C VAL A 50 -24.78 -30.10 6.50
N GLY A 51 -26.02 -30.20 6.99
CA GLY A 51 -27.20 -30.50 6.20
C GLY A 51 -27.54 -29.41 5.17
N ALA A 52 -27.43 -28.14 5.53
CA ALA A 52 -27.66 -27.00 4.64
C ALA A 52 -26.65 -26.92 3.49
N ARG A 53 -25.38 -27.25 3.72
CA ARG A 53 -24.36 -27.31 2.65
C ARG A 53 -24.61 -28.43 1.64
N ALA A 54 -25.14 -29.56 2.06
CA ALA A 54 -25.47 -30.68 1.16
C ALA A 54 -26.66 -30.35 0.24
N VAL A 55 -27.66 -29.62 0.73
CA VAL A 55 -28.84 -29.23 -0.06
C VAL A 55 -28.50 -28.15 -1.09
N VAL A 56 -27.61 -27.19 -0.78
CA VAL A 56 -27.18 -26.13 -1.73
C VAL A 56 -26.34 -26.70 -2.87
N VAL A 57 -25.54 -27.73 -2.63
CA VAL A 57 -24.75 -28.39 -3.69
C VAL A 57 -25.65 -29.25 -4.61
N ALA A 58 -26.72 -29.87 -4.09
CA ALA A 58 -27.65 -30.67 -4.89
C ALA A 58 -28.57 -29.82 -5.78
N THR A 59 -29.01 -28.65 -5.32
CA THR A 59 -29.81 -27.71 -6.12
C THR A 59 -29.03 -27.04 -7.25
N ARG A 60 -27.74 -26.77 -7.07
CA ARG A 60 -26.89 -26.22 -8.16
C ARG A 60 -26.54 -27.22 -9.27
N ARG A 61 -26.65 -28.51 -9.05
CA ARG A 61 -26.48 -29.53 -10.09
C ARG A 61 -27.72 -29.76 -10.96
N ARG A 62 -28.94 -29.42 -10.47
CA ARG A 62 -30.19 -29.60 -11.25
C ARG A 62 -30.51 -28.44 -12.19
N ALA A 63 -29.86 -27.29 -12.06
CA ALA A 63 -30.11 -26.10 -12.91
C ALA A 63 -29.28 -26.04 -14.20
N ARG A 64 -28.49 -27.09 -14.51
CA ARG A 64 -27.61 -27.12 -15.71
C ARG A 64 -28.02 -28.10 -16.82
N VAL A 65 -29.20 -28.67 -16.74
CA VAL A 65 -29.72 -29.54 -17.81
C VAL A 65 -31.13 -29.07 -18.17
N GLY A 66 -31.23 -28.40 -19.30
CA GLY A 66 -32.48 -28.12 -19.99
C GLY A 66 -32.70 -26.68 -20.37
N VAL A 67 -32.28 -26.28 -21.56
CA VAL A 67 -33.06 -25.58 -22.56
C VAL A 67 -32.25 -25.57 -23.87
N ASP A 68 -32.58 -26.46 -24.75
CA ASP A 68 -32.33 -26.35 -26.20
C ASP A 68 -33.67 -26.28 -26.87
N GLY A 69 -33.79 -25.42 -27.91
CA GLY A 69 -34.73 -25.62 -28.98
C GLY A 69 -35.77 -24.53 -29.17
N GLY A 70 -35.69 -23.80 -30.30
CA GLY A 70 -36.84 -23.18 -30.93
C GLY A 70 -36.61 -21.88 -31.66
N ALA A 71 -36.23 -21.97 -32.93
CA ALA A 71 -36.23 -20.88 -33.90
C ALA A 71 -37.62 -20.61 -34.45
N VAL A 72 -38.03 -19.34 -34.65
CA VAL A 72 -38.94 -18.91 -35.74
C VAL A 72 -38.61 -17.49 -36.19
N LYS A 73 -38.53 -17.33 -37.50
CA LYS A 73 -38.38 -16.10 -38.32
C LYS A 73 -39.69 -15.34 -38.43
N THR A 74 -39.61 -14.05 -38.77
CA THR A 74 -40.37 -13.20 -39.73
C THR A 74 -40.32 -11.77 -39.18
N GLY A 75 -40.11 -10.67 -39.91
CA GLY A 75 -40.12 -10.32 -41.28
C GLY A 75 -40.49 -8.83 -41.40
N GLU A 76 -39.75 -8.12 -42.25
CA GLU A 76 -40.10 -6.95 -43.07
C GLU A 76 -40.80 -5.67 -42.56
N GLY A 77 -40.27 -4.53 -43.06
CA GLY A 77 -41.00 -3.34 -43.53
C GLY A 77 -40.38 -2.01 -43.06
N ALA A 78 -39.61 -1.29 -43.74
CA ALA A 78 -39.59 -0.49 -44.96
C ALA A 78 -40.07 0.98 -44.80
N ARG A 79 -39.20 1.91 -45.26
CA ARG A 79 -39.47 3.28 -45.81
C ARG A 79 -39.79 4.39 -44.79
N GLY A 80 -39.32 5.60 -44.93
CA GLY A 80 -38.75 6.37 -46.00
C GLY A 80 -38.51 7.83 -45.60
N ASP A 81 -37.68 8.45 -46.38
CA ASP A 81 -37.60 9.83 -46.88
C ASP A 81 -37.85 11.08 -46.02
N GLY A 82 -36.96 12.07 -46.29
CA GLY A 82 -37.34 13.47 -46.28
C GLY A 82 -36.21 14.48 -45.98
N ARG A 83 -35.42 14.78 -46.98
CA ARG A 83 -34.83 16.06 -47.43
C ARG A 83 -35.12 17.33 -46.61
N GLY A 84 -34.09 18.17 -46.48
CA GLY A 84 -34.23 19.61 -46.26
C GLY A 84 -32.89 20.35 -46.13
N ASN A 85 -32.43 20.80 -47.26
CA ASN A 85 -31.32 21.73 -47.49
C ASN A 85 -31.72 23.15 -47.08
N VAL A 86 -30.82 24.00 -46.57
CA VAL A 86 -30.65 25.42 -47.00
C VAL A 86 -29.30 25.96 -46.48
N LYS A 87 -28.61 26.62 -47.38
CA LYS A 87 -27.38 27.44 -47.34
C LYS A 87 -27.58 28.75 -46.57
N ASP A 88 -26.51 29.39 -46.11
CA ASP A 88 -25.68 30.47 -46.69
C ASP A 88 -24.74 31.01 -45.57
N VAL A 89 -23.46 31.11 -45.79
CA VAL A 89 -22.57 32.04 -46.46
C VAL A 89 -22.03 33.18 -45.56
N ASP A 90 -20.72 33.32 -45.61
CA ASP A 90 -19.79 34.45 -45.38
C ASP A 90 -19.06 34.46 -44.01
N GLY A 91 -17.73 34.58 -43.90
CA GLY A 91 -16.65 34.88 -44.84
C GLY A 91 -15.41 35.36 -44.07
N ASN A 92 -14.24 35.10 -44.58
CA ASN A 92 -12.89 35.51 -44.17
C ASN A 92 -12.18 34.59 -43.16
N GLY A 93 -11.17 33.83 -43.45
CA GLY A 93 -10.07 33.92 -44.40
C GLY A 93 -8.75 34.27 -43.71
N VAL A 94 -8.00 33.25 -43.20
CA VAL A 94 -6.52 33.23 -43.25
C VAL A 94 -6.05 31.78 -43.36
N VAL A 95 -5.34 31.50 -44.39
CA VAL A 95 -4.69 30.24 -44.75
C VAL A 95 -3.33 30.17 -44.02
N VAL A 96 -3.08 29.10 -43.26
CA VAL A 96 -1.72 28.57 -43.07
C VAL A 96 -1.80 27.03 -43.07
N GLY A 97 -0.91 26.50 -43.86
CA GLY A 97 -0.82 25.21 -44.46
C GLY A 97 -0.87 23.96 -43.60
N GLY A 98 -1.38 22.98 -44.23
CA GLY A 98 -1.22 21.59 -44.37
C GLY A 98 -0.50 20.75 -43.31
N GLY A 99 -1.23 19.84 -42.70
CA GLY A 99 -0.70 18.67 -42.03
C GLY A 99 -1.72 17.55 -42.21
N GLY A 100 -1.35 16.57 -43.03
CA GLY A 100 -2.21 15.47 -43.44
C GLY A 100 -2.79 14.66 -42.30
N SER A 101 -4.10 14.47 -42.36
CA SER A 101 -4.83 13.44 -41.63
C SER A 101 -4.46 12.08 -42.22
N SER A 102 -3.58 11.33 -41.57
CA SER A 102 -3.40 9.91 -41.80
C SER A 102 -4.48 9.16 -41.01
N SER A 103 -5.41 8.54 -41.75
CA SER A 103 -6.33 7.55 -41.23
C SER A 103 -5.56 6.39 -40.55
N GLU A 104 -5.61 6.33 -39.23
CA GLU A 104 -5.12 5.17 -38.48
C GLU A 104 -6.05 3.99 -38.77
N THR A 105 -5.58 3.06 -39.61
CA THR A 105 -6.09 1.69 -39.64
C THR A 105 -5.71 1.03 -38.32
N ARG A 106 -6.67 0.86 -37.41
CA ARG A 106 -6.54 0.05 -36.17
C ARG A 106 -6.34 -1.41 -36.58
N THR A 107 -5.08 -1.86 -36.56
CA THR A 107 -4.73 -3.27 -36.48
C THR A 107 -4.89 -3.75 -35.05
N GLU A 108 -5.56 -4.88 -34.84
CA GLU A 108 -5.69 -5.61 -33.56
C GLU A 108 -4.35 -6.24 -33.15
N GLY A 109 -3.29 -5.47 -33.02
CA GLY A 109 -1.96 -5.92 -32.58
C GLY A 109 -1.58 -5.30 -31.23
N GLY A 110 -0.87 -6.07 -30.40
CA GLY A 110 -0.31 -5.58 -29.14
C GLY A 110 0.68 -4.42 -29.34
N THR A 111 1.03 -3.72 -28.28
CA THR A 111 1.99 -2.60 -28.32
C THR A 111 3.43 -3.15 -28.35
N ARG A 112 4.23 -2.70 -29.35
CA ARG A 112 5.63 -3.11 -29.54
C ARG A 112 6.50 -1.88 -29.62
N VAL A 113 7.36 -1.66 -28.61
CA VAL A 113 8.16 -0.43 -28.50
C VAL A 113 9.61 -0.69 -28.16
N VAL A 114 10.51 0.08 -28.76
CA VAL A 114 11.89 0.23 -28.32
C VAL A 114 12.03 1.63 -27.76
N VAL A 115 12.27 1.73 -26.46
CA VAL A 115 12.34 2.99 -25.73
C VAL A 115 13.83 3.30 -25.43
N TYR A 116 14.26 4.53 -25.69
CA TYR A 116 15.62 4.94 -25.33
C TYR A 116 15.63 6.16 -24.43
N ALA A 117 16.62 6.19 -23.51
CA ALA A 117 16.99 7.37 -22.74
C ALA A 117 18.47 7.67 -23.00
N SER A 118 18.76 8.84 -23.58
CA SER A 118 20.10 9.14 -24.08
C SER A 118 20.51 10.58 -23.83
N LEU A 119 21.77 10.81 -23.41
CA LEU A 119 22.36 12.14 -23.33
C LEU A 119 23.16 12.47 -24.59
N THR A 120 24.10 11.59 -24.92
CA THR A 120 25.09 11.79 -26.03
C THR A 120 24.66 11.20 -27.36
N GLY A 121 23.52 10.46 -27.38
CA GLY A 121 23.00 9.81 -28.58
C GLY A 121 23.36 8.32 -28.72
N THR A 122 24.22 7.75 -27.85
CA THR A 122 24.61 6.33 -27.90
C THR A 122 23.43 5.39 -27.75
N SER A 123 22.61 5.54 -26.70
CA SER A 123 21.41 4.70 -26.48
C SER A 123 20.40 4.86 -27.62
N ARG A 124 20.24 6.07 -28.19
CA ARG A 124 19.37 6.30 -29.36
C ARG A 124 19.87 5.52 -30.58
N ARG A 125 21.17 5.54 -30.86
CA ARG A 125 21.77 4.81 -31.97
C ARG A 125 21.55 3.30 -31.83
N PHE A 126 21.81 2.76 -30.66
CA PHE A 126 21.58 1.34 -30.37
C PHE A 126 20.10 0.96 -30.47
N ALA A 127 19.20 1.75 -29.90
CA ALA A 127 17.77 1.51 -29.96
C ALA A 127 17.24 1.54 -31.40
N ALA A 128 17.72 2.46 -32.24
CA ALA A 128 17.38 2.52 -33.67
C ALA A 128 17.85 1.28 -34.44
N ALA A 129 19.09 0.86 -34.25
CA ALA A 129 19.64 -0.36 -34.87
C ALA A 129 18.88 -1.62 -34.42
N LEU A 130 18.52 -1.72 -33.12
CA LEU A 130 17.74 -2.82 -32.60
C LEU A 130 16.33 -2.87 -33.18
N ARG A 131 15.64 -1.74 -33.26
CA ARG A 131 14.32 -1.64 -33.90
C ARG A 131 14.35 -2.13 -35.34
N GLU A 132 15.34 -1.69 -36.13
CA GLU A 132 15.52 -2.15 -37.54
C GLU A 132 15.71 -3.67 -37.58
N LYS A 133 16.59 -4.21 -36.73
CA LYS A 133 16.85 -5.65 -36.64
C LYS A 133 15.58 -6.43 -36.25
N LEU A 134 14.81 -5.95 -35.26
CA LEU A 134 13.54 -6.55 -34.83
C LEU A 134 12.50 -6.54 -35.95
N ASN A 135 12.29 -5.41 -36.60
CA ASN A 135 11.34 -5.26 -37.71
C ASN A 135 11.71 -6.08 -38.95
N ALA A 136 13.00 -6.32 -39.17
CA ALA A 136 13.47 -7.15 -40.28
C ALA A 136 13.38 -8.66 -40.00
N THR A 137 13.38 -9.07 -38.71
CA THR A 137 13.54 -10.46 -38.32
C THR A 137 12.27 -11.07 -37.76
N THR A 138 11.38 -10.25 -37.19
CA THR A 138 10.09 -10.69 -36.60
C THR A 138 8.93 -10.25 -37.48
N SER A 139 7.77 -10.89 -37.32
CA SER A 139 6.51 -10.48 -38.00
C SER A 139 5.87 -9.26 -37.35
N GLU A 140 6.45 -8.73 -36.24
CA GLU A 140 5.91 -7.64 -35.47
C GLU A 140 6.59 -6.31 -35.83
N THR A 141 5.88 -5.20 -35.72
CA THR A 141 6.40 -3.86 -36.01
C THR A 141 6.65 -3.11 -34.72
N PHE A 142 7.92 -2.86 -34.43
CA PHE A 142 8.37 -2.10 -33.25
C PHE A 142 8.47 -0.61 -33.58
N GLU A 143 7.90 0.21 -32.71
CA GLU A 143 8.02 1.67 -32.75
C GLU A 143 9.23 2.12 -31.92
N LEU A 144 9.95 3.14 -32.38
CA LEU A 144 11.06 3.74 -31.62
C LEU A 144 10.58 4.97 -30.89
N LEU A 145 10.68 4.97 -29.55
CA LEU A 145 10.23 6.06 -28.69
C LEU A 145 11.39 6.67 -27.89
N ASP A 146 11.46 7.99 -27.87
CA ASP A 146 12.25 8.70 -26.87
C ASP A 146 11.52 8.61 -25.52
N ALA A 147 12.23 8.24 -24.45
CA ALA A 147 11.63 8.19 -23.11
C ALA A 147 11.04 9.55 -22.69
N LYS A 148 11.55 10.66 -23.21
CA LYS A 148 11.00 12.01 -23.02
C LYS A 148 9.59 12.16 -23.61
N SER A 149 9.29 11.47 -24.71
CA SER A 149 7.96 11.50 -25.37
C SER A 149 6.95 10.53 -24.72
N LEU A 150 7.39 9.72 -23.77
CA LEU A 150 6.52 8.89 -22.94
C LEU A 150 5.86 9.76 -21.84
N ASP A 151 4.94 10.64 -22.24
CA ASP A 151 4.26 11.55 -21.31
C ASP A 151 3.44 10.79 -20.25
N ASP A 152 2.95 9.60 -20.61
CA ASP A 152 2.23 8.68 -19.70
C ASP A 152 2.72 7.24 -19.91
N PRO A 153 3.80 6.82 -19.19
CA PRO A 153 4.29 5.44 -19.24
C PRO A 153 3.22 4.42 -18.83
N GLU A 154 2.31 4.80 -17.93
CA GLU A 154 1.21 3.96 -17.49
C GLU A 154 0.25 3.61 -18.64
N ARG A 155 -0.04 4.58 -19.50
CA ARG A 155 -0.88 4.38 -20.68
C ARG A 155 -0.27 3.42 -21.69
N VAL A 156 1.04 3.42 -21.84
CA VAL A 156 1.76 2.58 -22.81
C VAL A 156 2.03 1.20 -22.20
N LEU A 157 2.61 1.13 -21.01
CA LEU A 157 3.08 -0.10 -20.40
C LEU A 157 2.00 -0.81 -19.58
N ALA A 158 1.16 -0.09 -18.86
CA ALA A 158 0.11 -0.66 -18.00
C ALA A 158 -1.29 -0.65 -18.65
N SER A 159 -1.37 -0.53 -19.97
CA SER A 159 -2.63 -0.45 -20.74
C SER A 159 -3.52 -1.70 -20.65
N GLY A 160 -3.04 -2.79 -20.06
CA GLY A 160 -3.75 -4.07 -20.02
C GLY A 160 -3.67 -4.88 -21.32
N ARG A 161 -3.06 -4.34 -22.38
CA ARG A 161 -2.79 -5.03 -23.66
C ARG A 161 -1.51 -5.86 -23.56
N ASP A 162 -1.28 -6.78 -24.50
CA ASP A 162 0.02 -7.43 -24.67
C ASP A 162 1.05 -6.41 -25.13
N VAL A 163 2.08 -6.17 -24.32
CA VAL A 163 3.12 -5.18 -24.58
C VAL A 163 4.47 -5.87 -24.62
N ILE A 164 5.25 -5.59 -25.68
CA ILE A 164 6.68 -5.89 -25.70
C ILE A 164 7.42 -4.54 -25.70
N ALA A 165 8.20 -4.30 -24.64
CA ALA A 165 8.93 -3.07 -24.45
C ALA A 165 10.42 -3.37 -24.24
N VAL A 166 11.29 -2.85 -25.13
CA VAL A 166 12.73 -2.98 -25.01
C VAL A 166 13.31 -1.63 -24.64
N PHE A 167 14.07 -1.57 -23.56
CA PHE A 167 14.65 -0.34 -23.02
C PHE A 167 16.15 -0.29 -23.27
N VAL A 168 16.65 0.82 -23.81
CA VAL A 168 18.08 1.12 -23.96
C VAL A 168 18.36 2.41 -23.22
N VAL A 169 18.99 2.31 -22.04
CA VAL A 169 19.08 3.40 -21.08
C VAL A 169 20.51 3.74 -20.74
N SER A 170 20.90 5.01 -20.89
CA SER A 170 22.21 5.52 -20.44
C SER A 170 22.18 5.81 -18.94
N THR A 171 23.36 5.70 -18.33
CA THR A 171 23.60 6.11 -16.93
C THR A 171 24.67 7.21 -16.91
N HIS A 172 24.42 8.27 -16.12
CA HIS A 172 25.41 9.32 -15.85
C HIS A 172 26.39 8.91 -14.75
N GLU A 173 27.45 9.69 -14.58
CA GLU A 173 28.43 9.56 -13.50
C GLU A 173 27.78 9.51 -12.10
N GLY A 174 26.71 10.26 -11.87
CA GLY A 174 25.91 10.23 -10.63
C GLY A 174 24.98 9.03 -10.49
N GLY A 175 24.97 8.07 -11.43
CA GLY A 175 24.10 6.89 -11.40
C GLY A 175 22.67 7.13 -11.85
N GLU A 176 22.30 8.35 -12.22
CA GLU A 176 20.95 8.72 -12.64
C GLU A 176 20.73 8.48 -14.14
N ALA A 177 19.46 8.32 -14.53
CA ALA A 177 19.07 8.33 -15.94
C ALA A 177 19.24 9.74 -16.53
N PRO A 178 19.53 9.89 -17.85
CA PRO A 178 19.58 11.19 -18.49
C PRO A 178 18.25 11.93 -18.39
N GLU A 179 18.26 13.24 -18.59
CA GLU A 179 17.05 14.09 -18.49
C GLU A 179 15.90 13.54 -19.32
N SER A 180 16.19 13.00 -20.52
CA SER A 180 15.18 12.34 -21.37
C SER A 180 14.53 11.11 -20.73
N GLY A 181 15.22 10.40 -19.84
CA GLY A 181 14.73 9.23 -19.12
C GLY A 181 14.30 9.49 -17.69
N ALA A 182 14.52 10.70 -17.16
CA ALA A 182 14.27 11.02 -15.75
C ALA A 182 12.80 10.81 -15.33
N TRP A 183 11.87 11.11 -16.22
CA TRP A 183 10.45 10.87 -15.96
C TRP A 183 10.10 9.38 -15.91
N LEU A 184 10.58 8.59 -16.88
CA LEU A 184 10.38 7.13 -16.91
C LEU A 184 10.97 6.46 -15.66
N ALA A 185 12.22 6.81 -15.29
CA ALA A 185 12.88 6.30 -14.10
C ALA A 185 12.11 6.65 -12.80
N ARG A 186 11.60 7.88 -12.71
CA ARG A 186 10.76 8.31 -11.57
C ARG A 186 9.44 7.56 -11.52
N TRP A 187 8.74 7.45 -12.66
CA TRP A 187 7.50 6.70 -12.75
C TRP A 187 7.69 5.24 -12.34
N ALA A 188 8.73 4.58 -12.87
CA ALA A 188 9.01 3.19 -12.56
C ALA A 188 9.29 2.99 -11.06
N ARG A 189 10.09 3.89 -10.45
CA ARG A 189 10.37 3.89 -9.01
C ARG A 189 9.11 4.13 -8.19
N GLU A 190 8.30 5.14 -8.53
CA GLU A 190 7.05 5.43 -7.82
C GLU A 190 6.05 4.28 -7.98
N ALA A 191 5.88 3.73 -9.18
CA ALA A 191 4.93 2.66 -9.46
C ALA A 191 5.36 1.32 -8.82
N ALA A 192 6.64 0.97 -8.83
CA ALA A 192 7.14 -0.26 -8.23
C ALA A 192 6.94 -0.32 -6.71
N TYR A 193 6.89 0.83 -6.05
CA TYR A 193 6.68 0.95 -4.61
C TYR A 193 5.30 1.50 -4.25
N ASP A 194 4.40 1.66 -5.22
CA ASP A 194 3.01 2.03 -4.98
C ASP A 194 2.18 0.77 -4.68
N GLU A 195 1.67 0.66 -3.47
CA GLU A 195 0.83 -0.46 -3.01
C GLU A 195 -0.40 -0.71 -3.91
N ARG A 196 -0.84 0.30 -4.67
CA ARG A 196 -1.97 0.17 -5.60
C ARG A 196 -1.60 -0.55 -6.89
N THR A 197 -0.33 -0.53 -7.29
CA THR A 197 0.10 -1.16 -8.53
C THR A 197 0.15 -2.68 -8.44
N GLY A 198 0.46 -3.22 -7.26
CA GLY A 198 0.54 -4.65 -7.00
C GLY A 198 1.58 -5.37 -7.90
N TRP A 199 2.01 -6.54 -7.50
CA TRP A 199 2.99 -7.37 -8.21
C TRP A 199 2.54 -7.87 -9.61
N MET A 200 1.27 -7.66 -9.97
CA MET A 200 0.73 -8.00 -11.30
C MET A 200 0.42 -6.76 -12.16
N TYR A 201 0.97 -5.60 -11.80
CA TYR A 201 0.68 -4.35 -12.49
C TYR A 201 1.08 -4.38 -13.96
N LEU A 202 2.23 -4.95 -14.28
CA LEU A 202 2.76 -5.12 -15.62
C LEU A 202 2.68 -6.59 -16.12
N LYS A 203 1.76 -7.40 -15.63
CA LYS A 203 1.64 -8.82 -15.98
C LYS A 203 1.50 -9.13 -17.48
N ASN A 204 1.07 -8.16 -18.26
CA ASN A 204 0.95 -8.28 -19.71
C ASN A 204 2.11 -7.58 -20.44
N VAL A 205 3.16 -7.20 -19.72
CA VAL A 205 4.36 -6.57 -20.28
C VAL A 205 5.49 -7.58 -20.28
N ARG A 206 5.98 -7.89 -21.45
CA ARG A 206 7.23 -8.60 -21.66
C ARG A 206 8.30 -7.56 -22.00
N TYR A 207 9.43 -7.58 -21.29
CA TYR A 207 10.41 -6.54 -21.45
C TYR A 207 11.86 -7.05 -21.48
N ALA A 208 12.75 -6.20 -21.97
CA ALA A 208 14.18 -6.40 -21.90
C ALA A 208 14.87 -5.04 -21.68
N VAL A 209 16.01 -5.03 -20.96
CA VAL A 209 16.77 -3.81 -20.65
C VAL A 209 18.24 -3.97 -21.06
N PHE A 210 18.76 -2.98 -21.76
CA PHE A 210 20.18 -2.80 -22.04
C PHE A 210 20.65 -1.47 -21.42
N GLY A 211 21.59 -1.54 -20.49
CA GLY A 211 22.23 -0.39 -19.87
C GLY A 211 23.43 0.08 -20.68
N CYS A 212 23.57 1.39 -20.90
CA CYS A 212 24.74 2.00 -21.46
C CYS A 212 25.46 2.81 -20.37
N GLY A 213 26.62 2.36 -19.90
CA GLY A 213 27.36 3.02 -18.84
C GLY A 213 28.86 2.89 -19.02
N ASN A 214 29.58 3.43 -18.05
CA ASN A 214 31.04 3.36 -18.01
C ASN A 214 31.44 2.79 -16.64
N ARG A 215 32.21 1.71 -16.64
CA ARG A 215 32.64 1.02 -15.40
C ARG A 215 33.52 1.93 -14.51
N GLU A 216 34.09 2.99 -15.06
CA GLU A 216 34.81 4.01 -14.28
C GLU A 216 33.88 4.78 -13.30
N TYR A 217 32.54 4.69 -13.46
CA TYR A 217 31.59 5.27 -12.54
C TYR A 217 31.44 4.47 -11.23
N GLY A 218 32.23 3.39 -11.05
CA GLY A 218 32.19 2.55 -9.84
C GLY A 218 30.80 2.00 -9.57
N ASP A 219 30.27 2.20 -8.36
CA ASP A 219 28.94 1.72 -7.94
C ASP A 219 27.80 2.28 -8.78
N ASN A 220 28.00 3.39 -9.45
CA ASN A 220 27.02 3.99 -10.35
C ASN A 220 27.01 3.37 -11.76
N PHE A 221 27.90 2.42 -12.05
CA PHE A 221 27.93 1.72 -13.33
C PHE A 221 26.58 1.09 -13.68
N ASN A 222 25.95 1.54 -14.77
CA ASN A 222 24.65 1.09 -15.27
C ASN A 222 23.51 1.11 -14.25
N ARG A 223 23.59 1.93 -13.20
CA ARG A 223 22.60 2.00 -12.13
C ARG A 223 21.20 2.32 -12.63
N ALA A 224 21.04 3.26 -13.56
CA ALA A 224 19.72 3.59 -14.13
C ALA A 224 19.06 2.39 -14.82
N GLY A 225 19.84 1.60 -15.59
CA GLY A 225 19.34 0.36 -16.23
C GLY A 225 19.02 -0.74 -15.22
N ARG A 226 19.85 -0.90 -14.18
CA ARG A 226 19.64 -1.87 -13.10
C ARG A 226 18.36 -1.55 -12.32
N GLU A 227 18.18 -0.30 -11.90
CA GLU A 227 16.99 0.13 -11.17
C GLU A 227 15.71 -0.03 -12.02
N LEU A 228 15.76 0.34 -13.30
CA LEU A 228 14.59 0.18 -14.18
C LEU A 228 14.19 -1.28 -14.33
N ASP A 229 15.14 -2.18 -14.57
CA ASP A 229 14.92 -3.61 -14.71
C ASP A 229 14.30 -4.23 -13.43
N ALA A 230 14.86 -3.88 -12.27
CA ALA A 230 14.34 -4.34 -10.98
C ALA A 230 12.92 -3.83 -10.70
N GLN A 231 12.63 -2.57 -11.03
CA GLN A 231 11.32 -1.96 -10.83
C GLN A 231 10.25 -2.58 -11.74
N LEU A 232 10.57 -2.82 -13.02
CA LEU A 232 9.66 -3.48 -13.96
C LEU A 232 9.35 -4.92 -13.52
N ALA A 233 10.34 -5.68 -13.05
CA ALA A 233 10.14 -7.00 -12.49
C ALA A 233 9.25 -6.99 -11.25
N ARG A 234 9.50 -6.05 -10.33
CA ARG A 234 8.70 -5.89 -9.11
C ARG A 234 7.22 -5.60 -9.41
N MET A 235 6.93 -4.92 -10.50
CA MET A 235 5.57 -4.68 -10.98
C MET A 235 4.95 -5.86 -11.74
N GLY A 236 5.63 -7.01 -11.83
CA GLY A 236 5.13 -8.22 -12.48
C GLY A 236 5.36 -8.26 -14.00
N GLY A 237 6.28 -7.47 -14.54
CA GLY A 237 6.73 -7.60 -15.92
C GLY A 237 7.55 -8.86 -16.11
N GLU A 238 7.39 -9.52 -17.26
CA GLU A 238 8.13 -10.72 -17.65
C GLU A 238 9.39 -10.34 -18.43
N ARG A 239 10.57 -10.80 -17.99
CA ARG A 239 11.83 -10.56 -18.72
C ARG A 239 11.91 -11.43 -19.96
N LEU A 240 12.02 -10.82 -21.14
CA LEU A 240 12.28 -11.53 -22.40
C LEU A 240 13.76 -11.95 -22.53
N ALA A 241 14.66 -11.17 -21.98
CA ALA A 241 16.09 -11.46 -21.95
C ALA A 241 16.70 -10.93 -20.65
N ARG A 242 17.76 -11.58 -20.18
CA ARG A 242 18.56 -11.08 -19.06
C ARG A 242 19.06 -9.68 -19.41
N ARG A 243 19.00 -8.74 -18.44
CA ARG A 243 19.59 -7.40 -18.59
C ARG A 243 21.06 -7.52 -18.97
N CYS A 244 21.52 -6.64 -19.82
CA CYS A 244 22.92 -6.51 -20.17
C CYS A 244 23.44 -5.13 -19.77
N ASP A 245 24.55 -5.08 -19.06
CA ASP A 245 25.22 -3.89 -18.61
C ASP A 245 26.41 -3.59 -19.55
N GLY A 246 26.15 -2.81 -20.60
CA GLY A 246 27.16 -2.40 -21.58
C GLY A 246 28.22 -1.45 -21.00
N ASP A 247 29.48 -1.70 -21.27
CA ASP A 247 30.62 -0.97 -20.72
C ASP A 247 31.42 -0.23 -21.80
N GLU A 248 31.39 1.10 -21.73
CA GLU A 248 32.10 1.97 -22.65
C GLU A 248 33.61 1.99 -22.38
N SER A 249 34.06 1.87 -21.13
CA SER A 249 35.46 1.97 -20.74
C SER A 249 36.35 0.92 -21.42
N GLY A 250 35.78 -0.26 -21.67
CA GLY A 250 36.49 -1.38 -22.33
C GLY A 250 36.37 -1.41 -23.85
N GLY A 251 35.66 -0.47 -24.47
CA GLY A 251 35.41 -0.44 -25.93
C GLY A 251 34.62 -1.65 -26.46
N ARG A 252 33.93 -2.38 -25.58
CA ARG A 252 33.22 -3.61 -25.92
C ARG A 252 31.68 -3.47 -25.94
N MET A 253 31.17 -2.26 -25.68
CA MET A 253 29.72 -2.03 -25.55
C MET A 253 28.95 -2.41 -26.82
N GLU A 254 29.49 -2.10 -28.02
CA GLU A 254 28.90 -2.47 -29.29
C GLU A 254 28.76 -4.00 -29.43
N ALA A 255 29.81 -4.74 -29.16
CA ALA A 255 29.80 -6.21 -29.24
C ALA A 255 28.86 -6.83 -28.21
N GLN A 256 28.85 -6.29 -27.00
CA GLN A 256 27.89 -6.72 -25.95
C GLN A 256 26.44 -6.46 -26.36
N PHE A 257 26.18 -5.31 -26.99
CA PHE A 257 24.85 -4.95 -27.49
C PHE A 257 24.39 -5.88 -28.62
N GLU A 258 25.28 -6.17 -29.59
CA GLU A 258 24.98 -7.08 -30.70
C GLU A 258 24.68 -8.49 -30.20
N GLU A 259 25.48 -9.06 -29.31
CA GLU A 259 25.27 -10.38 -28.74
C GLU A 259 23.95 -10.47 -27.94
N TRP A 260 23.69 -9.43 -27.12
CA TRP A 260 22.45 -9.35 -26.37
C TRP A 260 21.23 -9.22 -27.29
N GLY A 261 21.31 -8.38 -28.31
CA GLY A 261 20.26 -8.20 -29.32
C GLY A 261 19.92 -9.49 -30.07
N GLU A 262 20.94 -10.31 -30.40
CA GLU A 262 20.73 -11.62 -31.02
C GLU A 262 20.02 -12.62 -30.10
N LYS A 263 20.37 -12.62 -28.82
CA LYS A 263 19.67 -13.45 -27.81
C LYS A 263 18.22 -13.03 -27.67
N LEU A 264 17.94 -11.73 -27.67
CA LEU A 264 16.57 -11.19 -27.60
C LEU A 264 15.74 -11.59 -28.82
N VAL A 265 16.30 -11.43 -30.04
CA VAL A 265 15.61 -11.82 -31.28
C VAL A 265 15.28 -13.33 -31.30
N ARG A 266 16.24 -14.19 -30.94
CA ARG A 266 16.02 -15.64 -30.84
C ARG A 266 14.89 -15.99 -29.87
N ARG A 267 14.82 -15.30 -28.73
CA ARG A 267 13.78 -15.53 -27.72
C ARG A 267 12.40 -15.09 -28.21
N LEU A 268 12.30 -13.97 -28.91
CA LEU A 268 11.05 -13.50 -29.52
C LEU A 268 10.55 -14.46 -30.63
N LEU A 269 11.43 -15.00 -31.45
CA LEU A 269 11.05 -15.98 -32.48
C LEU A 269 10.60 -17.31 -31.88
N SER A 270 11.24 -17.77 -30.79
CA SER A 270 10.84 -19.02 -30.11
C SER A 270 9.48 -18.87 -29.39
N SER A 271 9.11 -17.68 -28.94
CA SER A 271 7.81 -17.43 -28.32
C SER A 271 6.64 -17.33 -29.32
N GLN A 272 6.89 -17.07 -30.59
CA GLN A 272 5.88 -17.02 -31.67
C GLN A 272 5.46 -18.43 -32.17
N GLY A 273 6.22 -19.49 -31.85
CA GLY A 273 5.95 -20.87 -32.29
C GLY A 273 5.08 -21.70 -31.36
N ARG A 274 4.64 -21.18 -30.22
CA ARG A 274 3.71 -21.87 -29.31
C ARG A 274 2.27 -21.43 -29.58
N SER A 275 1.59 -22.15 -30.47
CA SER A 275 0.12 -22.21 -30.50
C SER A 275 -0.35 -23.12 -29.36
N ASP A 276 -1.49 -22.76 -28.74
CA ASP A 276 -2.15 -23.46 -27.63
C ASP A 276 -2.50 -24.94 -27.94
N LYS A 277 -1.54 -25.80 -27.93
CA LYS A 277 -1.71 -27.26 -27.86
C LYS A 277 -0.35 -27.85 -27.54
N ASP A 278 -0.08 -28.07 -26.26
CA ASP A 278 0.81 -29.12 -25.73
C ASP A 278 1.02 -28.79 -24.23
N GLU A 279 -0.01 -29.11 -23.45
CA GLU A 279 0.15 -29.51 -22.06
C GLU A 279 0.58 -30.97 -22.10
N ASP A 280 1.86 -31.29 -22.15
CA ASP A 280 2.49 -32.35 -21.37
C ASP A 280 4.01 -32.41 -21.65
N GLU A 281 4.77 -32.72 -20.59
CA GLU A 281 6.18 -33.10 -20.55
C GLU A 281 7.24 -32.02 -20.93
N GLY A 282 7.92 -31.51 -19.89
CA GLY A 282 9.18 -30.78 -20.04
C GLY A 282 9.60 -29.97 -18.84
N SER A 283 9.63 -30.57 -17.66
CA SER A 283 10.39 -30.06 -16.52
C SER A 283 11.87 -29.93 -16.88
N MET A 284 12.30 -28.76 -17.31
CA MET A 284 13.72 -28.34 -17.24
C MET A 284 13.85 -26.85 -17.49
N SER A 285 14.06 -26.10 -16.45
CA SER A 285 14.75 -24.81 -16.32
C SER A 285 14.23 -23.94 -15.15
N ILE A 286 13.95 -24.57 -14.00
CA ILE A 286 13.73 -23.82 -12.75
C ILE A 286 15.07 -23.45 -12.07
N LEU A 287 16.21 -23.95 -12.58
CA LEU A 287 17.52 -23.76 -11.98
C LEU A 287 18.23 -22.45 -12.44
N ASP A 288 17.82 -21.85 -13.56
CA ASP A 288 18.45 -20.62 -14.05
C ASP A 288 17.84 -19.30 -13.48
N SER A 289 16.70 -19.42 -12.79
CA SER A 289 16.06 -18.24 -12.18
C SER A 289 16.43 -18.00 -10.73
N LYS A 290 17.15 -18.94 -10.08
CA LYS A 290 17.55 -18.79 -8.68
C LYS A 290 18.90 -18.07 -8.48
N GLU A 291 19.77 -18.07 -9.49
CA GLU A 291 21.07 -17.37 -9.39
C GLU A 291 20.97 -15.88 -9.70
N ASP A 292 19.93 -15.43 -10.44
CA ASP A 292 19.76 -14.02 -10.78
C ASP A 292 18.98 -13.21 -9.73
N SER A 293 18.21 -13.87 -8.87
CA SER A 293 17.52 -13.21 -7.74
C SER A 293 18.43 -12.96 -6.54
N THR A 294 19.44 -13.80 -6.33
CA THR A 294 20.41 -13.65 -5.23
C THR A 294 21.42 -12.52 -5.48
N GLU A 295 21.88 -12.31 -6.71
CA GLU A 295 22.84 -11.22 -7.00
C GLU A 295 22.21 -9.82 -6.94
N VAL A 296 20.89 -9.68 -7.18
CA VAL A 296 20.20 -8.38 -7.08
C VAL A 296 19.85 -8.04 -5.62
N GLU A 297 19.58 -9.03 -4.79
CA GLU A 297 19.36 -8.83 -3.34
C GLU A 297 20.69 -8.54 -2.61
N GLU A 298 21.78 -9.22 -2.96
CA GLU A 298 23.09 -8.95 -2.39
C GLU A 298 23.65 -7.56 -2.76
N SER A 299 23.34 -6.99 -3.94
CA SER A 299 23.79 -5.64 -4.28
C SER A 299 23.07 -4.53 -3.55
N TYR A 300 21.84 -4.76 -3.06
CA TYR A 300 21.13 -3.83 -2.17
C TYR A 300 21.50 -4.01 -0.69
N ALA A 301 21.96 -5.21 -0.31
CA ALA A 301 22.46 -5.49 1.03
C ALA A 301 23.92 -5.00 1.20
N SER A 302 24.75 -5.07 0.15
CA SER A 302 26.15 -4.68 0.23
C SER A 302 26.40 -3.17 0.35
N ASP A 303 25.44 -2.33 -0.09
CA ASP A 303 25.51 -0.87 0.14
C ASP A 303 25.15 -0.48 1.60
N LEU A 304 24.78 -1.45 2.43
CA LEU A 304 24.49 -1.28 3.86
C LEU A 304 25.52 -2.01 4.76
N GLU A 305 26.42 -2.83 4.20
CA GLU A 305 27.46 -3.53 4.92
C GLU A 305 28.80 -2.78 4.87
N GLY A 306 28.85 -1.69 5.60
CA GLY A 306 30.07 -0.92 5.84
C GLY A 306 30.27 -0.54 7.29
N GLU A 307 29.94 -1.45 8.23
CA GLU A 307 30.47 -1.49 9.61
C GLU A 307 30.19 -2.88 10.17
N PRO A 308 31.12 -3.49 10.94
CA PRO A 308 30.92 -4.81 11.48
C PRO A 308 29.72 -4.81 12.43
N SER A 309 28.79 -5.73 12.21
CA SER A 309 27.74 -6.02 13.16
C SER A 309 28.37 -6.45 14.48
N VAL A 310 28.45 -5.53 15.41
CA VAL A 310 28.59 -5.90 16.82
C VAL A 310 27.26 -6.50 17.19
N ALA A 311 27.21 -7.82 17.26
CA ALA A 311 26.14 -8.51 17.96
C ALA A 311 26.25 -8.05 19.42
N GLY A 312 25.53 -6.98 19.75
CA GLY A 312 25.38 -6.52 21.13
C GLY A 312 24.68 -7.62 21.91
N SER A 313 25.37 -8.19 22.87
CA SER A 313 24.75 -8.98 23.93
C SER A 313 23.72 -8.11 24.64
N GLU A 314 22.69 -8.73 25.22
CA GLU A 314 21.63 -8.01 25.97
C GLU A 314 22.19 -7.17 27.14
N ASP A 315 23.47 -7.37 27.52
CA ASP A 315 24.19 -6.65 28.58
C ASP A 315 24.81 -5.30 28.12
N ASP A 316 24.95 -5.02 26.80
CA ASP A 316 25.52 -3.75 26.31
C ASP A 316 24.57 -2.54 26.43
N GLN A 317 23.27 -2.75 26.71
CA GLN A 317 22.29 -1.66 26.85
C GLN A 317 22.45 -0.93 28.19
N ASP A 318 22.90 -1.61 29.24
CA ASP A 318 23.05 -1.02 30.58
C ASP A 318 24.35 -0.17 30.70
N MET A 319 25.31 -0.37 29.80
CA MET A 319 26.58 0.41 29.80
C MET A 319 26.49 1.75 29.10
N GLU A 320 25.54 1.92 28.10
CA GLU A 320 25.32 3.21 27.47
C GLU A 320 24.53 4.19 28.36
N ASP A 321 23.66 3.69 29.25
CA ASP A 321 22.89 4.55 30.16
C ASP A 321 23.81 5.16 31.28
N ILE A 322 24.98 4.58 31.53
CA ILE A 322 25.93 5.10 32.53
C ILE A 322 26.81 6.25 31.97
N ALA A 323 26.95 6.33 30.64
CA ALA A 323 27.77 7.37 30.00
C ALA A 323 27.09 8.76 29.96
N ASP A 324 25.78 8.83 30.11
CA ASP A 324 25.04 10.09 30.08
C ASP A 324 25.09 10.92 31.39
N GLU A 325 25.57 10.36 32.48
CA GLU A 325 25.76 11.10 33.74
C GLU A 325 27.00 12.02 33.76
N HIS A 326 27.85 12.00 32.72
CA HIS A 326 29.12 12.73 32.67
C HIS A 326 29.15 13.93 31.71
N GLY A 327 28.03 14.60 31.40
CA GLY A 327 28.03 15.97 30.84
C GLY A 327 28.57 16.12 29.39
N GLY A 328 28.55 15.05 28.59
CA GLY A 328 28.87 15.11 27.17
C GLY A 328 27.74 15.77 26.33
N GLU A 329 28.06 16.43 25.22
CA GLU A 329 27.06 16.89 24.25
C GLU A 329 26.22 15.70 23.76
N LYS A 330 24.88 15.84 23.84
CA LYS A 330 23.96 14.81 23.35
C LYS A 330 24.11 14.62 21.85
N LYS A 331 24.16 13.38 21.41
CA LYS A 331 24.32 13.01 19.99
C LYS A 331 23.04 13.32 19.21
N GLU A 332 23.17 13.63 17.91
CA GLU A 332 22.03 13.66 17.00
C GLU A 332 21.38 12.27 16.89
N MET A 333 20.04 12.24 16.75
CA MET A 333 19.31 10.98 16.50
C MET A 333 19.57 10.44 15.10
N VAL A 334 19.75 11.34 14.13
CA VAL A 334 19.90 11.01 12.71
C VAL A 334 21.37 11.04 12.33
N THR A 335 21.97 9.86 12.19
CA THR A 335 23.32 9.72 11.63
C THR A 335 23.37 10.11 10.16
N ASP A 336 24.55 10.44 9.61
CA ASP A 336 24.69 10.78 8.19
C ASP A 336 24.23 9.65 7.26
N ALA A 337 24.51 8.39 7.61
CA ALA A 337 24.07 7.22 6.87
C ALA A 337 22.53 7.12 6.86
N LEU A 338 21.88 7.31 8.01
CA LEU A 338 20.42 7.32 8.12
C LEU A 338 19.81 8.51 7.35
N ARG A 339 20.42 9.70 7.45
CA ARG A 339 20.02 10.90 6.70
C ARG A 339 20.05 10.63 5.20
N GLY A 340 21.13 10.03 4.70
CA GLY A 340 21.27 9.64 3.31
C GLY A 340 20.21 8.62 2.87
N ALA A 341 19.96 7.57 3.66
CA ALA A 341 18.97 6.54 3.38
C ALA A 341 17.53 7.11 3.36
N LEU A 342 17.17 7.94 4.33
CA LEU A 342 15.85 8.57 4.41
C LEU A 342 15.61 9.57 3.25
N THR A 343 16.64 10.35 2.89
CA THR A 343 16.57 11.30 1.77
C THR A 343 16.33 10.57 0.43
N LYS A 344 17.04 9.47 0.17
CA LYS A 344 16.80 8.61 -1.01
C LYS A 344 15.35 8.12 -1.09
N GLN A 345 14.70 7.91 0.05
CA GLN A 345 13.30 7.48 0.14
C GLN A 345 12.30 8.64 0.10
N GLY A 346 12.75 9.87 -0.18
CA GLY A 346 11.91 11.06 -0.35
C GLY A 346 11.52 11.75 0.96
N TYR A 347 12.22 11.45 2.07
CA TYR A 347 12.10 12.24 3.31
C TYR A 347 12.91 13.52 3.23
N LYS A 348 12.40 14.55 3.87
CA LYS A 348 13.15 15.74 4.26
C LYS A 348 13.39 15.66 5.75
N ILE A 349 14.64 15.50 6.15
CA ILE A 349 15.05 15.48 7.54
C ILE A 349 15.08 16.92 8.06
N LEU A 350 14.51 17.11 9.24
CA LEU A 350 14.38 18.39 9.90
C LEU A 350 15.18 18.32 11.21
N GLY A 351 16.17 19.18 11.33
CA GLY A 351 17.07 19.19 12.50
C GLY A 351 17.77 17.84 12.70
N SER A 352 17.89 17.45 13.98
CA SER A 352 18.64 16.27 14.44
C SER A 352 17.79 15.01 14.61
N HIS A 353 16.44 15.11 14.63
CA HIS A 353 15.57 13.99 15.01
C HIS A 353 14.21 13.91 14.34
N SER A 354 13.88 14.86 13.46
CA SER A 354 12.56 15.03 12.89
C SER A 354 12.55 14.84 11.37
N GLY A 355 11.38 14.65 10.78
CA GLY A 355 11.26 14.49 9.34
C GLY A 355 9.86 14.75 8.80
N VAL A 356 9.80 15.13 7.50
CA VAL A 356 8.55 15.34 6.77
C VAL A 356 8.64 14.65 5.41
N LYS A 357 7.51 14.15 4.92
CA LYS A 357 7.41 13.48 3.61
C LYS A 357 6.09 13.79 2.94
N LEU A 358 6.11 13.91 1.61
CA LEU A 358 4.88 14.02 0.84
C LEU A 358 4.24 12.64 0.66
N CYS A 359 3.09 12.45 1.31
CA CYS A 359 2.33 11.22 1.25
C CYS A 359 1.86 10.91 -0.18
N ARG A 360 1.76 9.62 -0.52
CA ARG A 360 1.21 9.17 -1.82
C ARG A 360 -0.23 9.67 -2.06
N TRP A 361 -1.03 9.74 -1.02
CA TRP A 361 -2.41 10.21 -1.11
C TRP A 361 -2.50 11.72 -1.34
N THR A 362 -1.56 12.49 -0.79
CA THR A 362 -1.39 13.91 -1.13
C THR A 362 -1.11 14.05 -2.63
N LYS A 363 -0.18 13.25 -3.16
CA LYS A 363 0.13 13.21 -4.61
C LYS A 363 -1.06 12.75 -5.46
N ALA A 364 -1.87 11.80 -4.97
CA ALA A 364 -3.07 11.31 -5.65
C ALA A 364 -4.16 12.40 -5.71
N MET A 365 -4.47 13.04 -4.58
CA MET A 365 -5.49 14.08 -4.49
C MET A 365 -5.09 15.35 -5.25
N LEU A 366 -3.80 15.70 -5.33
CA LEU A 366 -3.31 16.78 -6.20
C LEU A 366 -3.63 16.51 -7.69
N ARG A 367 -3.82 15.25 -8.07
CA ARG A 367 -4.20 14.81 -9.42
C ARG A 367 -5.69 14.52 -9.58
N GLY A 368 -6.52 14.80 -8.58
CA GLY A 368 -7.94 14.45 -8.59
C GLY A 368 -8.23 12.94 -8.66
N ARG A 369 -7.32 12.10 -8.10
CA ARG A 369 -7.39 10.63 -8.19
C ARG A 369 -7.83 9.95 -6.89
N GLY A 370 -8.49 10.68 -6.01
CA GLY A 370 -8.99 10.21 -4.71
C GLY A 370 -8.09 10.52 -3.53
N GLY A 371 -8.71 10.55 -2.36
CA GLY A 371 -8.09 10.78 -1.05
C GLY A 371 -7.71 9.49 -0.33
N CYS A 372 -7.10 9.61 0.83
CA CYS A 372 -6.84 8.48 1.72
C CYS A 372 -8.12 8.11 2.50
N TYR A 373 -8.11 6.97 3.20
CA TYR A 373 -9.24 6.56 4.05
C TYR A 373 -9.61 7.62 5.12
N LYS A 374 -8.65 8.44 5.58
CA LYS A 374 -8.96 9.55 6.50
C LYS A 374 -9.78 10.67 5.84
N HIS A 375 -9.69 10.85 4.53
CA HIS A 375 -10.61 11.69 3.76
C HIS A 375 -12.03 11.14 3.85
N THR A 376 -12.20 9.86 3.54
CA THR A 376 -13.50 9.19 3.61
C THR A 376 -14.09 9.21 5.02
N PHE A 377 -13.29 8.89 6.04
CA PHE A 377 -13.79 8.73 7.40
C PHE A 377 -13.98 10.04 8.16
N TYR A 378 -13.15 11.05 7.89
CA TYR A 378 -13.05 12.25 8.73
C TYR A 378 -13.04 13.57 7.96
N GLY A 379 -13.18 13.54 6.63
CA GLY A 379 -13.22 14.76 5.81
C GLY A 379 -11.85 15.44 5.65
N ILE A 380 -10.72 14.75 5.86
CA ILE A 380 -9.39 15.34 5.62
C ILE A 380 -9.20 15.70 4.15
N GLU A 381 -8.79 16.92 3.85
CA GLU A 381 -8.33 17.33 2.53
C GLU A 381 -6.93 16.74 2.26
N SER A 382 -6.83 15.55 1.65
CA SER A 382 -5.56 14.80 1.53
C SER A 382 -4.45 15.58 0.82
N HIS A 383 -4.77 16.47 -0.13
CA HIS A 383 -3.79 17.32 -0.81
C HIS A 383 -3.25 18.46 0.07
N ARG A 384 -3.88 18.71 1.20
CA ARG A 384 -3.48 19.70 2.21
C ARG A 384 -2.99 19.05 3.51
N CYS A 385 -2.75 17.75 3.47
CA CYS A 385 -2.27 16.99 4.62
C CYS A 385 -0.74 16.85 4.56
N MET A 386 -0.07 17.41 5.58
CA MET A 386 1.35 17.26 5.84
C MET A 386 1.57 16.01 6.70
N GLU A 387 2.46 15.12 6.28
CA GLU A 387 2.83 13.93 7.04
C GLU A 387 4.23 14.14 7.63
N THR A 388 4.32 14.22 8.95
CA THR A 388 5.56 14.54 9.67
C THR A 388 5.71 13.73 10.95
N THR A 389 6.90 13.72 11.51
CA THR A 389 7.20 13.19 12.85
C THR A 389 8.23 14.07 13.54
N PRO A 390 8.01 14.46 14.79
CA PRO A 390 9.05 15.12 15.60
C PRO A 390 10.04 14.12 16.21
N SER A 391 9.79 12.79 16.11
CA SER A 391 10.68 11.75 16.60
C SER A 391 10.77 10.59 15.62
N LEU A 392 11.96 10.37 15.06
CA LEU A 392 12.26 9.18 14.25
C LEU A 392 12.51 7.94 15.09
N ALA A 393 12.76 8.08 16.40
CA ALA A 393 12.94 6.97 17.33
C ALA A 393 11.60 6.33 17.70
N CYS A 394 11.64 5.04 18.04
CA CYS A 394 10.47 4.27 18.46
C CYS A 394 10.86 3.30 19.59
N ALA A 395 9.91 2.98 20.48
CA ALA A 395 10.07 1.95 21.50
C ALA A 395 9.65 0.54 21.04
N ASN A 396 9.19 0.40 19.80
CA ASN A 396 8.77 -0.88 19.22
C ASN A 396 9.58 -1.20 17.94
N LYS A 397 9.67 -2.51 17.63
CA LYS A 397 10.27 -3.05 16.41
C LYS A 397 9.23 -3.88 15.63
N CYS A 398 8.05 -3.32 15.35
CA CYS A 398 6.89 -4.02 14.77
C CYS A 398 7.25 -4.77 13.48
N THR A 399 6.74 -6.00 13.33
CA THR A 399 7.02 -6.89 12.20
C THR A 399 6.56 -6.34 10.86
N PHE A 400 5.51 -5.52 10.86
CA PHE A 400 4.96 -4.84 9.67
C PHE A 400 5.42 -3.39 9.52
N CYS A 401 6.33 -2.92 10.38
CA CYS A 401 6.85 -1.56 10.27
C CYS A 401 7.70 -1.44 9.01
N TRP A 402 7.30 -0.54 8.13
CA TRP A 402 7.98 -0.31 6.84
C TRP A 402 9.38 0.30 6.96
N ARG A 403 9.85 0.52 8.21
CA ARG A 403 11.18 1.06 8.53
C ARG A 403 11.85 0.42 9.71
N HIS A 404 11.42 -0.76 10.07
CA HIS A 404 11.76 -1.42 11.31
C HIS A 404 13.25 -1.48 11.67
N HIS A 405 14.12 -1.78 10.72
CA HIS A 405 15.54 -2.06 10.99
C HIS A 405 16.45 -0.81 10.92
N THR A 406 15.96 0.30 10.38
CA THR A 406 16.75 1.54 10.24
C THR A 406 16.35 2.64 11.22
N ASN A 407 15.23 2.48 11.92
CA ASN A 407 14.80 3.46 12.91
C ASN A 407 15.69 3.42 14.13
N PRO A 408 16.06 4.59 14.70
CA PRO A 408 16.58 4.65 16.03
C PRO A 408 15.57 4.05 17.02
N VAL A 409 16.06 3.33 18.02
CA VAL A 409 15.22 2.73 19.05
C VAL A 409 15.63 3.22 20.44
N GLY A 410 14.67 3.33 21.35
CA GLY A 410 14.93 3.78 22.72
C GLY A 410 13.68 3.77 23.58
N LYS A 411 13.89 3.68 24.90
CA LYS A 411 12.84 3.74 25.92
C LYS A 411 12.63 5.17 26.42
N THR A 412 13.68 6.02 26.33
CA THR A 412 13.70 7.41 26.79
C THR A 412 14.33 8.31 25.78
N TRP A 413 14.13 9.61 25.90
CA TRP A 413 14.77 10.62 25.05
C TRP A 413 16.20 10.87 25.51
N ARG A 414 17.18 10.50 24.70
CA ARG A 414 18.61 10.64 25.00
C ARG A 414 19.38 11.47 23.95
N TRP A 415 18.70 11.93 22.93
CA TRP A 415 19.31 12.66 21.82
C TRP A 415 19.26 14.18 22.00
N GLN A 416 19.98 14.89 21.15
CA GLN A 416 19.85 16.33 21.00
C GLN A 416 18.38 16.67 20.77
N MET A 417 17.94 17.83 21.25
CA MET A 417 16.54 18.26 21.15
C MET A 417 16.49 19.61 20.44
N ASP A 418 15.85 19.64 19.29
CA ASP A 418 15.63 20.84 18.50
C ASP A 418 14.39 21.59 19.00
N ASP A 419 14.33 22.89 18.75
CA ASP A 419 13.19 23.73 19.17
C ASP A 419 11.92 23.35 18.40
N PRO A 420 10.77 23.16 19.07
CA PRO A 420 9.51 22.77 18.45
C PRO A 420 8.97 23.78 17.43
N LEU A 421 9.18 25.09 17.64
CA LEU A 421 8.71 26.12 16.72
C LEU A 421 9.52 26.10 15.42
N GLU A 422 10.84 25.94 15.53
CA GLU A 422 11.74 25.81 14.37
C GLU A 422 11.43 24.54 13.57
N LEU A 423 11.12 23.43 14.25
CA LEU A 423 10.74 22.18 13.59
C LEU A 423 9.41 22.30 12.83
N VAL A 424 8.40 22.98 13.40
CA VAL A 424 7.13 23.19 12.72
C VAL A 424 7.31 24.11 11.50
N GLU A 425 8.07 25.19 11.62
CA GLU A 425 8.39 26.09 10.50
C GLU A 425 9.10 25.33 9.37
N ALA A 426 10.12 24.55 9.73
CA ALA A 426 10.87 23.75 8.77
C ALA A 426 9.96 22.69 8.10
N ALA A 427 9.08 22.01 8.86
CA ALA A 427 8.15 21.03 8.33
C ALA A 427 7.19 21.63 7.30
N VAL A 428 6.57 22.78 7.62
CA VAL A 428 5.67 23.49 6.72
C VAL A 428 6.41 23.97 5.47
N SER A 429 7.60 24.56 5.64
CA SER A 429 8.42 25.05 4.53
C SER A 429 8.81 23.93 3.57
N GLU A 430 9.34 22.80 4.08
CA GLU A 430 9.74 21.66 3.26
C GLU A 430 8.54 20.97 2.62
N HIS A 431 7.40 20.84 3.32
CA HIS A 431 6.16 20.34 2.73
C HIS A 431 5.72 21.19 1.54
N CYS A 432 5.66 22.51 1.70
CA CYS A 432 5.29 23.42 0.61
C CYS A 432 6.29 23.33 -0.57
N LYS A 433 7.60 23.20 -0.30
CA LYS A 433 8.60 22.98 -1.36
C LYS A 433 8.33 21.69 -2.13
N MET A 434 8.00 20.58 -1.44
CA MET A 434 7.67 19.32 -2.07
C MET A 434 6.35 19.39 -2.87
N VAL A 435 5.32 20.08 -2.36
CA VAL A 435 4.07 20.33 -3.12
C VAL A 435 4.37 21.17 -4.36
N LYS A 436 5.19 22.22 -4.25
CA LYS A 436 5.60 23.05 -5.38
C LYS A 436 6.33 22.25 -6.48
N GLN A 437 7.10 21.25 -6.11
CA GLN A 437 7.75 20.34 -7.06
C GLN A 437 6.77 19.50 -7.90
N MET A 438 5.52 19.38 -7.44
CA MET A 438 4.45 18.73 -8.22
C MET A 438 3.94 19.61 -9.37
N LYS A 439 4.32 20.89 -9.41
CA LYS A 439 3.99 21.78 -10.54
C LYS A 439 4.59 21.22 -11.84
N GLY A 440 3.77 21.07 -12.86
CA GLY A 440 4.19 20.49 -14.14
C GLY A 440 4.20 18.96 -14.19
N VAL A 441 3.88 18.27 -13.09
CA VAL A 441 3.65 16.82 -13.13
C VAL A 441 2.32 16.55 -13.83
N PRO A 442 2.27 15.65 -14.83
CA PRO A 442 1.04 15.37 -15.59
C PRO A 442 -0.13 15.00 -14.69
N GLY A 443 -1.28 15.61 -15.00
CA GLY A 443 -2.53 15.36 -14.29
C GLY A 443 -2.69 16.08 -12.94
N VAL A 444 -1.74 16.90 -12.52
CA VAL A 444 -1.89 17.76 -11.34
C VAL A 444 -2.85 18.91 -11.66
N LEU A 445 -3.88 19.05 -10.84
CA LEU A 445 -4.89 20.08 -10.96
C LEU A 445 -4.36 21.42 -10.37
N PRO A 446 -4.39 22.52 -11.12
CA PRO A 446 -3.85 23.80 -10.65
C PRO A 446 -4.50 24.30 -9.35
N GLU A 447 -5.81 24.09 -9.20
CA GLU A 447 -6.57 24.48 -8.01
C GLU A 447 -6.11 23.70 -6.78
N LYS A 448 -6.01 22.37 -6.92
CA LYS A 448 -5.53 21.49 -5.84
C LYS A 448 -4.06 21.76 -5.48
N LEU A 449 -3.24 22.13 -6.46
CA LEU A 449 -1.86 22.54 -6.21
C LEU A 449 -1.80 23.86 -5.40
N ALA A 450 -2.62 24.84 -5.75
CA ALA A 450 -2.69 26.12 -5.02
C ALA A 450 -3.17 25.92 -3.57
N GLU A 451 -4.21 25.10 -3.39
CA GLU A 451 -4.73 24.72 -2.06
C GLU A 451 -3.66 23.98 -1.24
N GLY A 452 -2.94 23.03 -1.85
CA GLY A 452 -1.89 22.21 -1.21
C GLY A 452 -0.69 23.01 -0.70
N MET A 453 -0.47 24.24 -1.20
CA MET A 453 0.54 25.16 -0.67
C MET A 453 0.18 25.73 0.72
N ASN A 454 -1.06 25.48 1.20
CA ASN A 454 -1.54 25.90 2.51
C ASN A 454 -1.99 24.64 3.28
N PRO A 455 -1.11 23.95 4.00
CA PRO A 455 -1.47 22.77 4.76
C PRO A 455 -2.51 23.09 5.84
N LYS A 456 -3.57 22.29 5.92
CA LYS A 456 -4.63 22.37 6.92
C LYS A 456 -4.55 21.25 7.97
N HIS A 457 -3.88 20.18 7.64
CA HIS A 457 -3.84 18.98 8.44
C HIS A 457 -2.40 18.51 8.61
N CYS A 458 -2.08 18.00 9.80
CA CYS A 458 -0.80 17.40 10.11
C CYS A 458 -1.01 16.00 10.66
N ALA A 459 -0.56 14.99 9.92
CA ALA A 459 -0.54 13.61 10.36
C ALA A 459 0.80 13.31 11.05
N LEU A 460 0.77 13.22 12.38
CA LEU A 460 1.90 12.81 13.22
C LEU A 460 1.94 11.27 13.27
N SER A 461 2.23 10.65 12.14
CA SER A 461 2.20 9.20 11.93
C SER A 461 3.17 8.73 10.84
N LEU A 462 4.17 9.56 10.51
CA LEU A 462 5.06 9.28 9.39
C LEU A 462 5.96 8.07 9.67
N VAL A 463 6.69 8.09 10.78
CA VAL A 463 7.63 7.05 11.23
C VAL A 463 8.09 7.37 12.64
N GLY A 464 8.62 6.38 13.36
CA GLY A 464 9.01 6.57 14.77
C GLY A 464 7.79 6.65 15.69
N GLU A 465 8.01 7.25 16.85
CA GLU A 465 6.97 7.45 17.87
C GLU A 465 6.90 8.94 18.22
N PRO A 466 5.95 9.70 17.65
CA PRO A 466 5.88 11.15 17.83
C PRO A 466 5.78 11.62 19.28
N ILE A 467 5.10 10.84 20.12
CA ILE A 467 4.87 11.20 21.53
C ILE A 467 6.12 11.08 22.41
N MET A 468 7.17 10.42 21.90
CA MET A 468 8.49 10.38 22.60
C MET A 468 9.18 11.74 22.64
N TYR A 469 8.85 12.65 21.72
CA TYR A 469 9.44 13.98 21.71
C TYR A 469 9.00 14.75 22.96
N PRO A 470 9.91 15.18 23.86
CA PRO A 470 9.54 15.77 25.14
C PRO A 470 8.71 17.06 25.01
N GLU A 471 8.93 17.84 23.95
CA GLU A 471 8.22 19.09 23.67
C GLU A 471 7.01 18.93 22.73
N ILE A 472 6.45 17.69 22.65
CA ILE A 472 5.31 17.40 21.76
C ILE A 472 4.12 18.32 22.00
N GLY A 473 3.89 18.73 23.24
CA GLY A 473 2.81 19.66 23.58
C GLY A 473 2.99 21.04 22.93
N LYS A 474 4.22 21.58 22.94
CA LYS A 474 4.53 22.87 22.27
C LYS A 474 4.46 22.73 20.75
N PHE A 475 4.95 21.61 20.21
CA PHE A 475 4.88 21.30 18.77
C PHE A 475 3.43 21.29 18.27
N VAL A 476 2.53 20.63 19.01
CA VAL A 476 1.09 20.59 18.71
C VAL A 476 0.46 21.98 18.83
N SER A 477 0.77 22.72 19.88
CA SER A 477 0.25 24.08 20.09
C SER A 477 0.66 25.02 18.96
N GLU A 478 1.88 24.89 18.45
CA GLU A 478 2.35 25.70 17.32
C GLU A 478 1.63 25.34 16.01
N LEU A 479 1.33 24.05 15.76
CA LEU A 479 0.51 23.65 14.63
C LEU A 479 -0.91 24.25 14.72
N HIS A 480 -1.53 24.24 15.90
CA HIS A 480 -2.85 24.83 16.12
C HIS A 480 -2.84 26.36 15.96
N SER A 481 -1.78 27.05 16.41
CA SER A 481 -1.63 28.50 16.21
C SER A 481 -1.68 28.90 14.73
N ARG A 482 -1.21 27.98 13.85
CA ARG A 482 -1.26 28.09 12.39
C ARG A 482 -2.55 27.55 11.78
N LYS A 483 -3.53 27.18 12.59
CA LYS A 483 -4.81 26.55 12.18
C LYS A 483 -4.61 25.22 11.43
N ILE A 484 -3.56 24.48 11.76
CA ILE A 484 -3.29 23.14 11.24
C ILE A 484 -3.83 22.13 12.25
N SER A 485 -4.78 21.30 11.83
CA SER A 485 -5.33 20.21 12.65
C SER A 485 -4.32 19.07 12.81
N THR A 486 -4.39 18.33 13.93
CA THR A 486 -3.39 17.34 14.33
C THR A 486 -3.98 15.95 14.52
N PHE A 487 -3.35 14.96 13.91
CA PHE A 487 -3.70 13.54 13.98
C PHE A 487 -2.48 12.77 14.49
N LEU A 488 -2.45 12.47 15.79
CA LEU A 488 -1.32 11.78 16.40
C LEU A 488 -1.60 10.30 16.56
N VAL A 489 -0.67 9.46 16.10
CA VAL A 489 -0.70 8.01 16.30
C VAL A 489 0.41 7.62 17.26
N THR A 490 0.08 6.85 18.29
CA THR A 490 1.02 6.33 19.28
C THR A 490 0.94 4.81 19.40
N ASN A 491 2.06 4.18 19.73
CA ASN A 491 2.19 2.74 19.96
C ASN A 491 1.78 2.29 21.37
N ALA A 492 1.17 3.17 22.16
CA ALA A 492 0.70 2.90 23.52
C ALA A 492 1.79 2.53 24.56
N GLN A 493 3.05 2.88 24.32
CA GLN A 493 4.13 2.57 25.27
C GLN A 493 4.47 3.74 26.21
N PHE A 494 3.79 4.87 26.09
CA PHE A 494 4.06 6.11 26.84
C PHE A 494 2.77 6.65 27.50
N PRO A 495 2.17 5.94 28.50
CA PRO A 495 0.89 6.33 29.11
C PRO A 495 0.91 7.70 29.74
N GLU A 496 2.01 8.10 30.40
CA GLU A 496 2.16 9.42 31.02
C GLU A 496 2.14 10.55 29.95
N ALA A 497 2.84 10.34 28.82
CA ALA A 497 2.85 11.31 27.73
C ALA A 497 1.47 11.44 27.08
N ILE A 498 0.72 10.32 26.93
CA ILE A 498 -0.67 10.35 26.49
C ILE A 498 -1.52 11.16 27.45
N THR A 499 -1.41 10.93 28.76
CA THR A 499 -2.18 11.63 29.78
C THR A 499 -1.90 13.14 29.73
N ASN A 500 -0.65 13.54 29.59
CA ASN A 500 -0.23 14.96 29.59
C ASN A 500 -0.37 15.65 28.24
N LEU A 501 -0.72 14.93 27.17
CA LEU A 501 -0.89 15.52 25.83
C LEU A 501 -2.02 16.57 25.83
N PRO A 502 -1.79 17.80 25.35
CA PRO A 502 -2.84 18.79 25.19
C PRO A 502 -3.90 18.30 24.20
N PRO A 503 -5.10 18.93 24.16
CA PRO A 503 -6.11 18.58 23.16
C PRO A 503 -5.52 18.63 21.74
N ILE A 504 -5.71 17.54 21.01
CA ILE A 504 -5.39 17.41 19.57
C ILE A 504 -6.68 17.14 18.80
N THR A 505 -6.66 17.26 17.49
CA THR A 505 -7.89 17.05 16.69
C THR A 505 -8.38 15.61 16.81
N GLN A 506 -7.47 14.62 16.75
CA GLN A 506 -7.81 13.22 16.92
C GLN A 506 -6.59 12.40 17.39
N LEU A 507 -6.76 11.62 18.45
CA LEU A 507 -5.74 10.74 19.03
C LEU A 507 -5.99 9.29 18.64
N TYR A 508 -4.98 8.68 18.03
CA TYR A 508 -4.99 7.26 17.69
C TYR A 508 -4.07 6.48 18.60
N VAL A 509 -4.56 5.39 19.12
CA VAL A 509 -3.75 4.39 19.80
C VAL A 509 -3.73 3.12 18.98
N SER A 510 -2.54 2.67 18.60
CA SER A 510 -2.36 1.38 17.92
C SER A 510 -2.73 0.24 18.86
N VAL A 511 -3.62 -0.63 18.39
CA VAL A 511 -4.07 -1.85 19.07
C VAL A 511 -3.85 -3.01 18.10
N ASP A 512 -2.57 -3.34 17.91
CA ASP A 512 -2.16 -4.28 16.88
C ASP A 512 -2.23 -5.75 17.33
N ALA A 513 -2.53 -5.98 18.63
CA ALA A 513 -2.82 -7.29 19.20
C ALA A 513 -3.69 -7.16 20.44
N ALA A 514 -4.40 -8.23 20.79
CA ALA A 514 -5.34 -8.24 21.89
C ALA A 514 -4.86 -9.07 23.11
N THR A 515 -3.69 -9.71 23.00
CA THR A 515 -3.05 -10.48 24.10
C THR A 515 -1.60 -10.09 24.26
N PRO A 516 -0.99 -10.27 25.47
CA PRO A 516 0.41 -9.95 25.69
C PRO A 516 1.34 -10.71 24.74
N GLU A 517 1.07 -11.99 24.49
CA GLU A 517 1.88 -12.86 23.67
C GLU A 517 1.89 -12.39 22.22
N THR A 518 0.71 -12.08 21.66
CA THR A 518 0.57 -11.62 20.29
C THR A 518 1.14 -10.20 20.13
N LEU A 519 0.96 -9.32 21.11
CA LEU A 519 1.56 -7.98 21.11
C LEU A 519 3.09 -8.06 21.07
N LYS A 520 3.67 -8.92 21.89
CA LYS A 520 5.13 -9.16 21.90
C LYS A 520 5.63 -9.70 20.56
N ALA A 521 4.88 -10.60 19.94
CA ALA A 521 5.25 -11.20 18.65
C ALA A 521 5.15 -10.20 17.48
N ILE A 522 4.12 -9.36 17.47
CA ILE A 522 3.84 -8.40 16.38
C ILE A 522 4.67 -7.13 16.57
N ASP A 523 4.57 -6.47 17.73
CA ASP A 523 5.14 -5.14 17.97
C ASP A 523 6.55 -5.16 18.47
N ARG A 524 7.00 -6.27 19.06
CA ARG A 524 8.36 -6.44 19.62
C ARG A 524 8.82 -5.23 20.44
N PRO A 525 8.07 -4.87 21.52
CA PRO A 525 8.35 -3.70 22.34
C PRO A 525 9.65 -3.87 23.12
N LEU A 526 10.34 -2.75 23.39
CA LEU A 526 11.57 -2.69 24.17
C LEU A 526 11.33 -2.72 25.67
N PHE A 527 10.16 -2.26 26.14
CA PHE A 527 9.82 -2.26 27.56
C PHE A 527 9.50 -3.68 28.05
N SER A 528 9.98 -4.05 29.23
CA SER A 528 9.61 -5.32 29.87
C SER A 528 8.18 -5.34 30.37
N ASP A 529 7.67 -4.17 30.82
CA ASP A 529 6.31 -3.89 31.29
C ASP A 529 5.39 -3.38 30.15
N TYR A 530 5.64 -3.82 28.91
CA TYR A 530 4.96 -3.33 27.70
C TYR A 530 3.45 -3.51 27.74
N TRP A 531 2.95 -4.60 28.34
CA TRP A 531 1.53 -4.88 28.40
C TRP A 531 0.81 -3.98 29.40
N GLU A 532 1.42 -3.76 30.58
CA GLU A 532 0.92 -2.85 31.60
C GLU A 532 0.85 -1.41 31.04
N ARG A 533 1.90 -0.95 30.35
CA ARG A 533 1.94 0.34 29.66
C ARG A 533 0.86 0.46 28.61
N PHE A 534 0.68 -0.59 27.80
CA PHE A 534 -0.36 -0.65 26.80
C PHE A 534 -1.76 -0.52 27.43
N VAL A 535 -2.07 -1.32 28.45
CA VAL A 535 -3.36 -1.29 29.15
C VAL A 535 -3.60 0.07 29.81
N GLU A 536 -2.57 0.68 30.43
CA GLU A 536 -2.69 2.00 31.04
C GLU A 536 -2.91 3.10 30.00
N SER A 537 -2.22 3.02 28.87
CA SER A 537 -2.44 3.92 27.72
C SER A 537 -3.88 3.84 27.20
N LEU A 538 -4.47 2.65 27.10
CA LEU A 538 -5.87 2.51 26.73
C LEU A 538 -6.81 3.15 27.75
N LYS A 539 -6.57 2.92 29.04
CA LYS A 539 -7.39 3.46 30.12
C LYS A 539 -7.38 4.99 30.14
N SER A 540 -6.23 5.61 29.84
CA SER A 540 -6.09 7.07 29.85
C SER A 540 -6.94 7.78 28.78
N LEU A 541 -7.46 7.07 27.77
CA LEU A 541 -8.30 7.65 26.74
C LEU A 541 -9.67 8.11 27.24
N LYS A 542 -10.19 7.52 28.33
CA LYS A 542 -11.49 7.91 28.90
C LYS A 542 -11.52 9.38 29.35
N ASP A 543 -10.37 9.90 29.74
CA ASP A 543 -10.25 11.23 30.32
C ASP A 543 -9.88 12.30 29.27
N LYS A 544 -9.78 11.88 28.00
CA LYS A 544 -9.45 12.80 26.91
C LYS A 544 -10.68 13.55 26.41
N GLN A 545 -10.51 14.83 26.09
CA GLN A 545 -11.55 15.70 25.56
C GLN A 545 -11.74 15.52 24.06
N GLN A 546 -10.64 15.27 23.35
CA GLN A 546 -10.63 15.09 21.90
C GLN A 546 -11.15 13.72 21.48
N ARG A 547 -11.36 13.56 20.18
CA ARG A 547 -11.74 12.28 19.55
C ARG A 547 -10.62 11.25 19.74
N THR A 548 -11.02 10.04 20.12
CA THR A 548 -10.11 8.92 20.39
C THR A 548 -10.41 7.75 19.46
N VAL A 549 -9.35 7.10 18.98
CA VAL A 549 -9.43 6.01 18.01
C VAL A 549 -8.55 4.85 18.46
N TYR A 550 -9.13 3.66 18.53
CA TYR A 550 -8.36 2.42 18.47
C TYR A 550 -8.07 2.10 17.01
N ARG A 551 -6.79 1.97 16.67
CA ARG A 551 -6.38 1.62 15.32
C ARG A 551 -5.82 0.20 15.32
N LEU A 552 -6.58 -0.73 14.73
CA LEU A 552 -6.23 -2.13 14.61
C LEU A 552 -5.56 -2.39 13.27
N THR A 553 -4.40 -3.06 13.31
CA THR A 553 -3.74 -3.56 12.10
C THR A 553 -3.90 -5.08 12.06
N LEU A 554 -4.72 -5.58 11.15
CA LEU A 554 -5.01 -7.00 11.02
C LEU A 554 -3.97 -7.72 10.15
N VAL A 555 -3.44 -8.81 10.69
CA VAL A 555 -2.45 -9.68 10.04
C VAL A 555 -3.03 -11.10 9.97
N SER A 556 -3.33 -11.57 8.76
CA SER A 556 -3.92 -12.89 8.56
C SER A 556 -3.01 -14.00 9.08
N GLY A 557 -3.60 -14.92 9.88
CA GLY A 557 -2.90 -16.01 10.56
C GLY A 557 -2.13 -15.61 11.82
N TRP A 558 -2.26 -14.35 12.30
CA TRP A 558 -1.59 -13.86 13.52
C TRP A 558 -2.58 -13.35 14.58
N ASN A 559 -3.39 -12.33 14.27
CA ASN A 559 -4.26 -11.65 15.23
C ASN A 559 -5.76 -11.64 14.88
N MET A 560 -6.15 -12.14 13.71
CA MET A 560 -7.54 -12.08 13.27
C MET A 560 -8.48 -13.06 14.00
N GLU A 561 -7.94 -14.03 14.71
CA GLU A 561 -8.74 -14.99 15.48
C GLU A 561 -9.10 -14.47 16.88
N GLU A 562 -8.51 -13.36 17.33
CA GLU A 562 -8.63 -12.83 18.70
C GLU A 562 -9.83 -11.87 18.90
N VAL A 563 -10.90 -11.99 18.13
CA VAL A 563 -12.08 -11.06 18.16
C VAL A 563 -12.58 -10.80 19.57
N ALA A 564 -12.75 -11.85 20.38
CA ALA A 564 -13.27 -11.71 21.74
C ALA A 564 -12.30 -10.97 22.69
N ALA A 565 -11.00 -11.09 22.46
CA ALA A 565 -10.01 -10.36 23.24
C ALA A 565 -9.99 -8.87 22.84
N TYR A 566 -10.08 -8.56 21.54
CA TYR A 566 -10.22 -7.17 21.08
C TYR A 566 -11.50 -6.51 21.64
N ALA A 567 -12.61 -7.22 21.65
CA ALA A 567 -13.87 -6.70 22.22
C ALA A 567 -13.73 -6.29 23.70
N LYS A 568 -12.97 -7.05 24.51
CA LYS A 568 -12.68 -6.69 25.90
C LYS A 568 -11.79 -5.45 26.06
N LEU A 569 -10.86 -5.22 25.13
CA LEU A 569 -10.01 -4.03 25.19
C LEU A 569 -10.81 -2.74 25.00
N ILE A 570 -11.97 -2.80 24.33
CA ILE A 570 -12.86 -1.65 24.15
C ILE A 570 -13.31 -1.09 25.50
N ASP A 571 -13.60 -1.93 26.49
CA ASP A 571 -14.05 -1.52 27.82
C ASP A 571 -12.98 -0.70 28.57
N LEU A 572 -11.71 -0.88 28.24
CA LEU A 572 -10.60 -0.18 28.91
C LEU A 572 -10.59 1.31 28.57
N GLY A 573 -10.70 1.69 27.30
CA GLY A 573 -10.57 3.06 26.84
C GLY A 573 -11.86 3.69 26.31
N LYS A 574 -12.85 2.87 25.93
CA LYS A 574 -14.12 3.30 25.32
C LYS A 574 -13.91 4.34 24.21
N PRO A 575 -13.12 4.03 23.19
CA PRO A 575 -12.76 4.99 22.15
C PRO A 575 -14.01 5.48 21.41
N ASP A 576 -13.95 6.65 20.81
CA ASP A 576 -15.02 7.18 19.94
C ASP A 576 -15.17 6.31 18.69
N PHE A 577 -14.04 5.84 18.17
CA PHE A 577 -13.95 5.08 16.94
C PHE A 577 -13.01 3.87 17.06
N ILE A 578 -13.27 2.85 16.26
CA ILE A 578 -12.36 1.73 16.04
C ILE A 578 -12.10 1.65 14.54
N GLU A 579 -10.88 1.98 14.14
CA GLU A 579 -10.40 1.92 12.76
C GLU A 579 -9.72 0.56 12.55
N ILE A 580 -10.27 -0.26 11.67
CA ILE A 580 -9.78 -1.61 11.39
C ILE A 580 -9.20 -1.64 9.98
N LYS A 581 -7.92 -1.98 9.87
CA LYS A 581 -7.21 -1.96 8.60
C LYS A 581 -6.41 -3.24 8.40
N GLY A 582 -6.47 -3.82 7.19
CA GLY A 582 -5.54 -4.86 6.78
C GLY A 582 -4.10 -4.34 6.73
N VAL A 583 -3.15 -5.18 7.18
CA VAL A 583 -1.72 -4.88 7.11
C VAL A 583 -1.29 -4.57 5.69
N THR A 584 -0.35 -3.65 5.55
CA THR A 584 0.29 -3.37 4.27
C THR A 584 1.61 -4.13 4.18
N TYR A 585 1.76 -4.99 3.18
CA TYR A 585 3.04 -5.67 2.94
C TYR A 585 4.04 -4.71 2.30
N CYS A 586 5.15 -4.50 2.97
CA CYS A 586 6.19 -3.53 2.57
C CYS A 586 7.43 -4.19 1.94
N GLY A 587 7.36 -5.46 1.60
CA GLY A 587 8.47 -6.27 1.06
C GLY A 587 9.05 -7.24 2.07
N SER A 588 9.93 -8.13 1.61
CA SER A 588 10.71 -9.04 2.46
C SER A 588 11.87 -8.29 3.12
N SER A 589 12.18 -8.64 4.34
CA SER A 589 13.39 -8.20 5.05
C SER A 589 13.74 -9.23 6.12
N ASP A 590 14.98 -9.29 6.54
CA ASP A 590 15.45 -10.20 7.60
C ASP A 590 14.74 -9.97 8.94
N ALA A 591 14.20 -8.77 9.12
CA ALA A 591 13.49 -8.40 10.35
C ALA A 591 11.99 -8.72 10.31
N SER A 592 11.43 -9.16 9.17
CA SER A 592 10.00 -9.46 9.04
C SER A 592 9.76 -10.79 8.32
N THR A 593 9.01 -11.68 8.97
CA THR A 593 8.57 -12.96 8.39
C THR A 593 7.26 -12.85 7.62
N LEU A 594 6.72 -11.63 7.47
CA LEU A 594 5.46 -11.40 6.77
C LEU A 594 5.60 -11.66 5.27
N THR A 595 4.54 -12.18 4.71
CA THR A 595 4.38 -12.44 3.28
C THR A 595 3.05 -11.86 2.79
N MET A 596 2.83 -11.84 1.48
CA MET A 596 1.52 -11.45 0.91
C MET A 596 0.35 -12.32 1.40
N LYS A 597 0.60 -13.51 1.93
CA LYS A 597 -0.44 -14.38 2.52
C LYS A 597 -1.00 -13.83 3.83
N ASN A 598 -0.23 -12.97 4.49
CA ASN A 598 -0.61 -12.35 5.75
C ASN A 598 -1.46 -11.08 5.56
N VAL A 599 -1.63 -10.62 4.31
CA VAL A 599 -2.48 -9.46 3.99
C VAL A 599 -3.92 -9.93 3.82
N PRO A 600 -4.87 -9.53 4.70
CA PRO A 600 -6.27 -9.90 4.57
C PRO A 600 -6.93 -9.18 3.39
N TYR A 601 -7.95 -9.79 2.81
CA TYR A 601 -8.82 -9.10 1.86
C TYR A 601 -9.76 -8.13 2.58
N HIS A 602 -10.27 -7.14 1.86
CA HIS A 602 -11.23 -6.18 2.43
C HIS A 602 -12.45 -6.87 3.05
N LYS A 603 -12.92 -7.94 2.43
CA LYS A 603 -14.01 -8.75 2.95
C LYS A 603 -13.70 -9.34 4.33
N ASP A 604 -12.48 -9.84 4.54
CA ASP A 604 -12.07 -10.43 5.82
C ASP A 604 -12.02 -9.36 6.92
N VAL A 605 -11.62 -8.13 6.56
CA VAL A 605 -11.63 -6.97 7.47
C VAL A 605 -13.06 -6.57 7.85
N CYS A 606 -14.00 -6.59 6.89
CA CYS A 606 -15.41 -6.34 7.14
C CYS A 606 -16.01 -7.40 8.07
N GLU A 607 -15.79 -8.70 7.79
CA GLU A 607 -16.26 -9.82 8.61
C GLU A 607 -15.72 -9.74 10.04
N PHE A 608 -14.48 -9.33 10.22
CA PHE A 608 -13.87 -9.10 11.54
C PHE A 608 -14.56 -7.96 12.30
N GLY A 609 -14.82 -6.83 11.62
CA GLY A 609 -15.54 -5.71 12.23
C GLY A 609 -16.97 -6.05 12.62
N GLU A 610 -17.69 -6.76 11.73
CA GLU A 610 -19.04 -7.28 12.03
C GLU A 610 -19.04 -8.22 13.23
N ALA A 611 -18.00 -9.08 13.34
CA ALA A 611 -17.87 -9.99 14.48
C ALA A 611 -17.72 -9.25 15.81
N ILE A 612 -16.92 -8.16 15.85
CA ILE A 612 -16.78 -7.31 17.05
C ILE A 612 -18.14 -6.67 17.41
N VAL A 613 -18.83 -6.05 16.44
CA VAL A 613 -20.13 -5.39 16.66
C VAL A 613 -21.15 -6.38 17.20
N ASN A 614 -21.25 -7.57 16.59
CA ASN A 614 -22.18 -8.61 16.99
C ASN A 614 -21.88 -9.14 18.38
N LEU A 615 -20.61 -9.34 18.73
CA LEU A 615 -20.20 -9.79 20.06
C LEU A 615 -20.56 -8.76 21.13
N ARG A 616 -20.25 -7.48 20.89
CA ARG A 616 -20.60 -6.38 21.81
C ARG A 616 -22.12 -6.23 21.99
N ARG A 617 -22.89 -6.40 20.91
CA ARG A 617 -24.36 -6.39 20.99
C ARG A 617 -24.91 -7.54 21.84
N GLN A 618 -24.29 -8.74 21.74
CA GLN A 618 -24.69 -9.89 22.56
C GLN A 618 -24.34 -9.69 24.04
N GLU A 619 -23.20 -9.07 24.34
CA GLU A 619 -22.78 -8.82 25.71
C GLU A 619 -23.56 -7.67 26.39
N ASN A 620 -23.82 -6.58 25.68
CA ASN A 620 -24.42 -5.36 26.25
C ASN A 620 -25.92 -5.24 26.01
N GLY A 621 -26.51 -6.09 25.15
CA GLY A 621 -27.93 -6.04 24.82
C GLY A 621 -28.36 -4.94 23.85
N GLU A 622 -27.43 -4.05 23.47
CA GLU A 622 -27.63 -2.95 22.52
C GLU A 622 -26.44 -2.80 21.57
N GLU A 623 -26.63 -2.07 20.47
CA GLU A 623 -25.57 -1.77 19.51
C GLU A 623 -24.71 -0.61 20.01
N GLU A 624 -23.66 -0.93 20.76
CA GLU A 624 -22.72 0.06 21.30
C GLU A 624 -21.89 0.72 20.21
N TYR A 625 -21.38 -0.09 19.25
CA TYR A 625 -20.66 0.38 18.05
C TYR A 625 -21.36 -0.16 16.81
N GLY A 626 -21.36 0.65 15.74
CA GLY A 626 -21.88 0.25 14.44
C GLY A 626 -20.86 0.50 13.34
N LEU A 627 -21.00 -0.22 12.22
CA LEU A 627 -20.20 -0.01 11.00
C LEU A 627 -20.60 1.34 10.38
N ALA A 628 -19.74 2.34 10.49
CA ALA A 628 -20.02 3.71 10.05
C ALA A 628 -19.53 3.97 8.63
N CYS A 629 -18.27 3.66 8.34
CA CYS A 629 -17.66 3.94 7.05
C CYS A 629 -16.83 2.76 6.55
N GLU A 630 -16.57 2.73 5.24
CA GLU A 630 -15.57 1.88 4.62
C GLU A 630 -14.72 2.62 3.60
N HIS A 631 -13.52 2.11 3.36
CA HIS A 631 -12.68 2.50 2.25
C HIS A 631 -12.02 1.24 1.68
N ALA A 632 -12.73 0.58 0.78
CA ALA A 632 -12.35 -0.70 0.22
C ALA A 632 -10.96 -0.68 -0.43
N HIS A 633 -10.60 0.45 -1.06
CA HIS A 633 -9.30 0.62 -1.71
C HIS A 633 -8.09 0.57 -0.75
N SER A 634 -8.28 1.02 0.49
CA SER A 634 -7.24 0.94 1.55
C SER A 634 -7.42 -0.28 2.46
N CYS A 635 -8.36 -1.18 2.16
CA CYS A 635 -8.67 -2.33 3.00
C CYS A 635 -8.95 -1.90 4.46
N CYS A 636 -9.86 -0.92 4.64
CA CYS A 636 -10.10 -0.26 5.93
C CYS A 636 -11.60 -0.01 6.15
N ILE A 637 -12.05 -0.20 7.39
CA ILE A 637 -13.40 0.15 7.87
C ILE A 637 -13.32 0.96 9.15
N LEU A 638 -14.42 1.65 9.47
CA LEU A 638 -14.56 2.43 10.68
C LEU A 638 -15.81 1.99 11.46
N LEU A 639 -15.62 1.61 12.72
CA LEU A 639 -16.70 1.48 13.68
C LEU A 639 -16.78 2.77 14.48
N ALA A 640 -18.00 3.24 14.75
CA ALA A 640 -18.26 4.41 15.57
C ALA A 640 -19.23 4.10 16.69
N ARG A 641 -19.12 4.77 17.85
CA ARG A 641 -20.10 4.65 18.94
C ARG A 641 -21.47 5.11 18.46
N THR A 642 -22.44 4.20 18.42
CA THR A 642 -23.78 4.45 17.86
C THR A 642 -24.49 5.57 18.58
N LYS A 643 -24.48 5.55 19.92
CA LYS A 643 -25.15 6.55 20.76
C LYS A 643 -24.68 7.99 20.49
N ASP A 644 -23.39 8.18 20.19
CA ASP A 644 -22.75 9.50 20.11
C ASP A 644 -22.63 10.01 18.67
N TYR A 645 -22.48 9.11 17.69
CA TYR A 645 -22.16 9.48 16.31
C TYR A 645 -23.23 9.11 15.29
N LYS A 646 -24.34 8.45 15.70
CA LYS A 646 -25.49 8.18 14.82
C LYS A 646 -26.68 9.02 15.24
N ILE A 647 -26.84 10.18 14.63
CA ILE A 647 -27.88 11.17 14.92
C ILE A 647 -28.94 11.07 13.82
N ASP A 648 -30.22 10.95 14.18
CA ASP A 648 -31.34 10.82 13.23
C ASP A 648 -31.13 9.71 12.18
N ASN A 649 -30.50 8.62 12.59
CA ASN A 649 -30.10 7.47 11.76
C ASN A 649 -28.99 7.75 10.72
N GLU A 650 -28.33 8.90 10.77
CA GLU A 650 -27.21 9.29 9.93
C GLU A 650 -25.90 9.33 10.73
N TRP A 651 -24.80 8.89 10.12
CA TRP A 651 -23.48 8.94 10.75
C TRP A 651 -22.89 10.35 10.73
N HIS A 652 -22.17 10.72 11.81
CA HIS A 652 -21.49 12.01 11.98
C HIS A 652 -20.02 11.80 12.32
N THR A 653 -19.27 11.17 11.41
CA THR A 653 -17.85 10.86 11.63
C THR A 653 -16.90 11.95 11.11
N TRP A 654 -17.37 12.83 10.22
CA TRP A 654 -16.58 13.93 9.72
C TRP A 654 -16.28 14.96 10.80
N ILE A 655 -15.26 15.78 10.60
CA ILE A 655 -14.75 16.76 11.53
C ILE A 655 -15.05 18.16 11.01
N ASP A 656 -15.67 18.99 11.85
CA ASP A 656 -15.69 20.44 11.67
C ASP A 656 -14.36 21.03 12.15
N TYR A 657 -13.42 21.18 11.22
CA TYR A 657 -12.07 21.65 11.51
C TYR A 657 -12.03 23.09 12.00
N ASP A 658 -12.88 23.97 11.48
CA ASP A 658 -12.93 25.37 11.87
C ASP A 658 -13.51 25.52 13.28
N LYS A 659 -14.51 24.71 13.61
CA LYS A 659 -15.06 24.62 14.96
C LYS A 659 -14.03 24.11 15.96
N PHE A 660 -13.29 23.02 15.60
CA PHE A 660 -12.22 22.51 16.44
C PHE A 660 -11.16 23.59 16.75
N GLN A 661 -10.69 24.31 15.72
CA GLN A 661 -9.72 25.38 15.91
C GLN A 661 -10.24 26.51 16.82
N SER A 662 -11.53 26.83 16.70
CA SER A 662 -12.17 27.83 17.57
C SER A 662 -12.25 27.37 19.02
N LEU A 663 -12.57 26.08 19.25
CA LEU A 663 -12.62 25.47 20.58
C LEU A 663 -11.24 25.44 21.26
N VAL A 664 -10.20 25.04 20.54
CA VAL A 664 -8.84 25.04 21.06
C VAL A 664 -8.37 26.48 21.39
N ALA A 665 -8.67 27.43 20.52
CA ALA A 665 -8.27 28.83 20.72
C ALA A 665 -9.01 29.49 21.90
N SER A 666 -10.23 29.06 22.23
CA SER A 666 -10.97 29.60 23.38
C SER A 666 -10.39 29.16 24.72
N GLY A 667 -9.65 28.04 24.76
CA GLY A 667 -9.17 27.45 26.02
C GLY A 667 -10.28 26.87 26.91
N GLU A 668 -11.52 26.85 26.45
CA GLU A 668 -12.66 26.28 27.17
C GLU A 668 -12.67 24.76 27.07
N LYS A 669 -13.33 24.10 28.00
CA LYS A 669 -13.52 22.64 27.94
C LYS A 669 -14.50 22.31 26.82
N PHE A 670 -14.16 21.34 26.01
CA PHE A 670 -15.01 20.82 24.95
C PHE A 670 -14.95 19.28 24.91
N SER A 671 -15.82 18.67 24.18
CA SER A 671 -15.88 17.22 23.96
C SER A 671 -15.66 16.88 22.47
N SER A 672 -15.47 15.61 22.20
CA SER A 672 -15.37 15.08 20.82
C SER A 672 -16.63 15.37 19.98
N LEU A 673 -17.76 15.58 20.62
CA LEU A 673 -19.07 15.82 19.97
C LEU A 673 -19.28 17.29 19.55
N ASP A 674 -18.49 18.21 20.09
CA ASP A 674 -18.66 19.63 19.80
C ASP A 674 -18.18 20.03 18.38
N TYR A 675 -17.45 19.14 17.68
CA TYR A 675 -16.89 19.42 16.36
C TYR A 675 -17.11 18.26 15.36
N ILE A 676 -18.28 17.63 15.44
CA ILE A 676 -18.71 16.58 14.48
C ILE A 676 -19.43 17.20 13.28
N GLN A 677 -19.34 16.53 12.13
CA GLN A 677 -20.12 16.82 10.93
C GLN A 677 -20.71 15.52 10.36
N ARG A 678 -21.80 15.65 9.60
CA ARG A 678 -22.45 14.54 8.90
C ARG A 678 -21.47 13.87 7.94
N THR A 679 -21.46 12.54 7.97
CA THR A 679 -20.71 11.72 7.02
C THR A 679 -21.43 11.73 5.67
N PRO A 680 -20.76 11.99 4.55
CA PRO A 680 -21.37 11.87 3.22
C PRO A 680 -21.84 10.44 2.93
N ASP A 681 -22.92 10.30 2.16
CA ASP A 681 -23.53 9.00 1.89
C ASP A 681 -22.57 8.03 1.18
N TRP A 682 -21.76 8.52 0.24
CA TRP A 682 -20.74 7.74 -0.47
C TRP A 682 -19.61 7.18 0.44
N ALA A 683 -19.43 7.75 1.64
CA ALA A 683 -18.41 7.34 2.60
C ALA A 683 -18.94 6.30 3.61
N THR A 684 -20.25 6.11 3.69
CA THR A 684 -20.88 5.19 4.65
C THR A 684 -20.61 3.74 4.27
N TYR A 685 -20.63 2.87 5.28
CA TYR A 685 -20.48 1.43 5.08
C TYR A 685 -21.61 0.86 4.21
N GLY A 686 -21.23 0.11 3.17
CA GLY A 686 -22.18 -0.49 2.22
C GLY A 686 -22.62 0.42 1.08
N ALA A 687 -22.06 1.65 0.96
CA ALA A 687 -22.31 2.52 -0.19
C ALA A 687 -21.76 1.91 -1.49
N GLU A 688 -22.39 2.21 -2.64
CA GLU A 688 -21.94 1.70 -3.95
C GLU A 688 -20.53 2.16 -4.31
N GLU A 689 -20.14 3.34 -3.89
CA GLU A 689 -18.83 3.94 -4.06
C GLU A 689 -17.74 3.24 -3.25
N ALA A 690 -18.13 2.41 -2.26
CA ALA A 690 -17.22 1.71 -1.35
C ALA A 690 -16.17 2.65 -0.72
N GLY A 691 -16.61 3.85 -0.33
CA GLY A 691 -15.82 4.90 0.29
C GLY A 691 -14.93 5.71 -0.65
N PHE A 692 -15.12 5.61 -1.95
CA PHE A 692 -14.42 6.45 -2.92
C PHE A 692 -15.25 7.69 -3.24
N ASP A 693 -14.66 8.87 -3.07
CA ASP A 693 -15.30 10.15 -3.34
C ASP A 693 -15.72 10.27 -4.81
N PRO A 694 -17.02 10.42 -5.13
CA PRO A 694 -17.53 10.50 -6.50
C PRO A 694 -17.04 11.73 -7.28
N GLU A 695 -16.61 12.80 -6.57
CA GLU A 695 -16.02 13.98 -7.23
C GLU A 695 -14.60 13.69 -7.79
N GLN A 696 -14.01 12.56 -7.42
CA GLN A 696 -12.66 12.20 -7.82
C GLN A 696 -12.66 11.18 -8.96
N THR A 697 -11.68 11.30 -9.86
CA THR A 697 -11.54 10.36 -10.97
C THR A 697 -11.03 9.02 -10.51
N ARG A 698 -11.88 7.98 -10.60
CA ARG A 698 -11.47 6.61 -10.29
C ARG A 698 -10.80 5.97 -11.50
N HIS A 699 -9.49 5.79 -11.46
CA HIS A 699 -8.78 5.00 -12.46
C HIS A 699 -9.03 3.51 -12.22
N ARG A 700 -10.10 2.96 -12.79
CA ARG A 700 -10.37 1.52 -12.80
C ARG A 700 -9.63 0.86 -13.97
N LYS A 701 -8.77 -0.11 -13.71
CA LYS A 701 -8.31 -1.04 -14.75
C LYS A 701 -9.52 -1.87 -15.18
N VAL A 702 -9.96 -1.68 -16.41
CA VAL A 702 -10.97 -2.56 -17.02
C VAL A 702 -10.31 -3.93 -17.23
N ARG A 703 -10.71 -4.92 -16.43
CA ARG A 703 -10.40 -6.32 -16.73
C ARG A 703 -11.28 -6.73 -17.89
N ASN A 704 -10.72 -6.72 -19.11
CA ASN A 704 -11.38 -7.33 -20.25
C ASN A 704 -11.42 -8.85 -20.01
N HIS A 705 -12.59 -9.37 -19.61
CA HIS A 705 -12.87 -10.78 -19.81
C HIS A 705 -13.09 -11.00 -21.32
N PRO A 706 -12.40 -11.95 -21.96
CA PRO A 706 -12.70 -12.31 -23.34
C PRO A 706 -14.13 -12.84 -23.39
N GLY A 707 -15.04 -12.08 -23.99
CA GLY A 707 -16.44 -12.49 -24.19
C GLY A 707 -17.54 -11.48 -23.92
N LYS A 708 -17.26 -10.26 -23.42
CA LYS A 708 -18.25 -9.19 -23.33
C LYS A 708 -17.66 -7.86 -23.79
N SER A 709 -18.03 -7.44 -25.01
CA SER A 709 -17.87 -6.06 -25.44
C SER A 709 -18.97 -5.23 -24.79
N GLU A 710 -18.68 -4.59 -23.68
CA GLU A 710 -19.43 -3.43 -23.24
C GLU A 710 -18.48 -2.24 -23.23
N THR A 711 -18.71 -1.34 -24.14
CA THR A 711 -18.13 0.00 -24.17
C THR A 711 -18.58 0.68 -22.89
N VAL A 712 -17.69 0.79 -21.91
CA VAL A 712 -17.95 1.62 -20.73
C VAL A 712 -17.77 3.06 -21.16
N ALA A 713 -18.90 3.75 -21.31
CA ALA A 713 -18.97 5.19 -21.38
C ALA A 713 -18.24 5.80 -20.15
N GLN A 714 -17.52 6.89 -20.36
CA GLN A 714 -17.18 7.81 -19.29
C GLN A 714 -18.48 8.11 -18.55
N VAL A 715 -18.56 7.72 -17.30
CA VAL A 715 -19.61 8.20 -16.41
C VAL A 715 -19.17 9.59 -16.00
N GLU A 716 -19.62 10.59 -16.75
CA GLU A 716 -19.83 11.92 -16.25
C GLU A 716 -21.03 11.82 -15.29
N VAL A 717 -20.78 12.05 -14.02
CA VAL A 717 -21.82 12.37 -13.04
C VAL A 717 -21.61 13.80 -12.65
#